data_3ca1da3a95511c0790a19810a65130b3
#
_entry.id   3ca1da3a95511c0790a19810a65130b3
#
_cell.length_a   1.000
_cell.length_b   1.000
_cell.length_c   1.000
_cell.angle_alpha   90.00
_cell.angle_beta   90.00
_cell.angle_gamma   90.00
#
_symmetry.space_group_name_H-M   'P 1'
#
loop_
_entity.id
_entity.type
_entity.pdbx_description
1 polymer ?
#
loop_
_entity_poly.entity_id
_entity_poly.type
_entity_poly.pdbx_seq_one_letter_code
_entity_poly.pdbx_strand_id
1 'polypeptide(L)'
;MKNFLISLILLLVVCTAQLWGQANTLATVTGHVVDENKEPVPGATVVITNKSTGFSSGTLTSADGEYTIRQIPLGSPYSIEVSFVGYGNQTRSNYTLNQGDVLRVDFQLSESPVVIEEVQVVANSMKKKAANIGASTSVSARDIATMPVNGRNFTSLIDLSPLSDGNNLGGQLQSSTNYTIDGMTAKSAYSTGTSNRGPYSLSMEAIREFEVVTNSYDVTMGRAGGQKGEVMKKIIKLICFVLAVSMIAVIFCGCKGSGVVLATYDGGEVLSTDDDGQRTDDPYSVSQFGVTLSGAIVKDRLHYFIAWDQQYDSRPLEIADINGPEDEDRLGIKKETLDKFLQIARDQYGVSDSPQVGSFGKKRNSTSLMARFDWQLNPTNLLTVREIFNRDMDNHGTDDNSNINLYEVYGSNLSTDNSLLATLRTIVTPYATNELKVQYLYQMDHGFPNELLPSSNIPRAIVENVESAGSLQLGGQRFLPEQFKNHTVQAVNNFYWDTDKVDYTFGADVQVQYLNSLATSEMNGRFYYNGMEAFENNTPYRYAREVPVGDPTVKQTVLNSALYAQGKLGLFKGADLTVGLRGEYTYYFSNPEENPTLKQLMDISTANKVKGFQLQPRIQFSWDINDQHTDILRIGGGIIGSA
;
A
#
# COMPACT_ATOMS: atom_id res chain seq x y z
N MET A 1 -14.93 26.17 -11.46
CA MET A 1 -14.85 24.84 -10.85
C MET A 1 -15.98 23.91 -11.34
N LYS A 2 -17.27 24.27 -11.20
CA LYS A 2 -18.40 23.43 -11.65
C LYS A 2 -18.30 23.05 -13.14
N ASN A 3 -17.96 24.01 -14.00
CA ASN A 3 -17.80 23.80 -15.44
C ASN A 3 -16.54 22.97 -15.79
N PHE A 4 -15.47 23.08 -14.99
CA PHE A 4 -14.26 22.27 -15.15
C PHE A 4 -14.50 20.80 -14.76
N LEU A 5 -15.25 20.57 -13.68
CA LEU A 5 -15.64 19.22 -13.25
C LEU A 5 -16.55 18.54 -14.29
N ILE A 6 -17.50 19.31 -14.85
CA ILE A 6 -18.38 18.83 -15.92
C ILE A 6 -17.58 18.56 -17.21
N SER A 7 -16.63 19.41 -17.56
CA SER A 7 -15.72 19.19 -18.69
C SER A 7 -14.80 17.99 -18.47
N LEU A 8 -14.33 17.77 -17.23
CA LEU A 8 -13.51 16.61 -16.88
C LEU A 8 -14.32 15.32 -16.92
N ILE A 9 -15.56 15.34 -16.44
CA ILE A 9 -16.50 14.21 -16.52
C ILE A 9 -16.89 13.95 -17.98
N LEU A 10 -17.17 14.99 -18.76
CA LEU A 10 -17.43 14.84 -20.21
C LEU A 10 -16.20 14.32 -20.96
N LEU A 11 -15.00 14.80 -20.63
CA LEU A 11 -13.74 14.31 -21.18
C LEU A 11 -13.51 12.83 -20.81
N LEU A 12 -13.79 12.44 -19.56
CA LEU A 12 -13.76 11.05 -19.10
C LEU A 12 -14.78 10.19 -19.87
N VAL A 13 -16.01 10.68 -20.07
CA VAL A 13 -17.05 9.97 -20.81
C VAL A 13 -16.74 9.88 -22.31
N VAL A 14 -16.15 10.91 -22.91
CA VAL A 14 -15.72 10.90 -24.31
C VAL A 14 -14.47 10.05 -24.52
N CYS A 15 -13.52 10.06 -23.54
CA CYS A 15 -12.34 9.17 -23.58
C CYS A 15 -12.69 7.69 -23.36
N THR A 16 -13.80 7.35 -22.69
CA THR A 16 -14.22 5.96 -22.52
C THR A 16 -14.69 5.31 -23.81
N ALA A 17 -14.92 6.09 -24.88
CA ALA A 17 -15.36 5.54 -26.17
C ALA A 17 -14.24 4.93 -27.03
N GLN A 18 -12.94 5.18 -26.74
CA GLN A 18 -11.85 4.74 -27.63
C GLN A 18 -10.46 4.49 -26.99
N LEU A 19 -10.29 4.25 -25.67
CA LEU A 19 -8.97 3.97 -25.10
C LEU A 19 -8.98 2.72 -24.21
N TRP A 20 -8.08 1.81 -24.45
CA TRP A 20 -8.05 0.41 -24.05
C TRP A 20 -6.69 -0.04 -23.51
N GLY A 21 -6.60 -0.76 -22.37
CA GLY A 21 -5.40 -1.47 -21.97
C GLY A 21 -5.05 -1.61 -20.46
N GLN A 22 -4.17 -2.52 -19.92
CA GLN A 22 -4.12 -2.94 -18.52
C GLN A 22 -2.79 -3.40 -17.88
N ALA A 23 -2.78 -3.55 -16.50
CA ALA A 23 -1.81 -4.28 -15.67
C ALA A 23 -2.18 -5.75 -15.45
N ASN A 24 -1.17 -6.66 -15.40
CA ASN A 24 -1.33 -8.09 -15.16
C ASN A 24 -1.62 -8.40 -13.68
N THR A 25 -2.84 -8.17 -13.22
CA THR A 25 -3.33 -8.62 -11.90
C THR A 25 -4.11 -9.92 -12.01
N LEU A 26 -3.94 -10.71 -13.07
CA LEU A 26 -4.81 -11.80 -13.48
C LEU A 26 -4.01 -13.05 -13.79
N ALA A 27 -4.71 -14.21 -13.78
CA ALA A 27 -4.14 -15.50 -14.10
C ALA A 27 -4.50 -15.93 -15.52
N THR A 28 -3.77 -16.92 -16.03
CA THR A 28 -4.03 -17.58 -17.32
C THR A 28 -4.15 -19.09 -17.09
N VAL A 29 -5.08 -19.73 -17.79
CA VAL A 29 -5.17 -21.20 -17.85
C VAL A 29 -4.96 -21.64 -19.29
N THR A 30 -4.11 -22.63 -19.49
CA THR A 30 -3.78 -23.21 -20.79
C THR A 30 -3.80 -24.72 -20.71
N GLY A 31 -3.86 -25.40 -21.82
CA GLY A 31 -3.78 -26.85 -21.88
C GLY A 31 -4.03 -27.40 -23.26
N HIS A 32 -4.03 -28.71 -23.34
CA HIS A 32 -4.23 -29.48 -24.56
C HIS A 32 -5.40 -30.46 -24.36
N VAL A 33 -6.27 -30.56 -25.33
CA VAL A 33 -7.39 -31.50 -25.34
C VAL A 33 -7.15 -32.53 -26.43
N VAL A 34 -7.08 -33.79 -26.05
CA VAL A 34 -6.86 -34.94 -26.95
C VAL A 34 -7.98 -35.96 -26.79
N ASP A 35 -8.15 -36.84 -27.76
CA ASP A 35 -8.99 -38.02 -27.68
C ASP A 35 -8.25 -39.23 -27.04
N GLU A 36 -8.88 -40.40 -27.04
CA GLU A 36 -8.30 -41.64 -26.51
C GLU A 36 -7.05 -42.09 -27.28
N ASN A 37 -6.93 -41.73 -28.55
CA ASN A 37 -5.80 -42.04 -29.42
C ASN A 37 -4.67 -41.03 -29.33
N LYS A 38 -4.84 -40.01 -28.45
CA LYS A 38 -3.94 -38.86 -28.30
C LYS A 38 -3.95 -37.93 -29.54
N GLU A 39 -4.98 -37.99 -30.37
CA GLU A 39 -5.16 -37.02 -31.43
C GLU A 39 -5.80 -35.74 -30.89
N PRO A 40 -5.39 -34.54 -31.39
CA PRO A 40 -5.95 -33.28 -30.93
C PRO A 40 -7.46 -33.19 -31.26
N VAL A 41 -8.23 -32.61 -30.33
CA VAL A 41 -9.68 -32.36 -30.51
C VAL A 41 -9.91 -30.88 -30.79
N PRO A 42 -9.98 -30.44 -32.04
CA PRO A 42 -10.23 -29.04 -32.39
C PRO A 42 -11.69 -28.65 -32.15
N GLY A 43 -11.94 -27.40 -31.69
CA GLY A 43 -13.26 -26.86 -31.46
C GLY A 43 -13.99 -27.37 -30.21
N ALA A 44 -13.30 -28.09 -29.32
CA ALA A 44 -13.83 -28.43 -28.00
C ALA A 44 -14.03 -27.14 -27.16
N THR A 45 -15.18 -27.07 -26.48
CA THR A 45 -15.49 -25.95 -25.58
C THR A 45 -14.85 -26.18 -24.23
N VAL A 46 -14.02 -25.23 -23.80
CA VAL A 46 -13.38 -25.23 -22.48
C VAL A 46 -13.91 -24.06 -21.66
N VAL A 47 -14.51 -24.34 -20.50
CA VAL A 47 -15.08 -23.31 -19.61
C VAL A 47 -14.42 -23.40 -18.26
N ILE A 48 -13.97 -22.26 -17.73
CA ILE A 48 -13.50 -22.11 -16.36
C ILE A 48 -14.52 -21.35 -15.52
N THR A 49 -14.83 -21.85 -14.33
CA THR A 49 -15.80 -21.25 -13.42
C THR A 49 -15.22 -21.15 -12.00
N ASN A 50 -15.35 -19.99 -11.39
CA ASN A 50 -15.07 -19.83 -9.96
C ASN A 50 -16.34 -20.10 -9.16
N LYS A 51 -16.32 -21.19 -8.37
CA LYS A 51 -17.49 -21.60 -7.57
C LYS A 51 -17.81 -20.64 -6.41
N SER A 52 -16.85 -19.78 -6.01
CA SER A 52 -17.07 -18.81 -4.93
C SER A 52 -17.67 -17.49 -5.40
N THR A 53 -17.33 -17.05 -6.61
CA THR A 53 -17.74 -15.74 -7.15
C THR A 53 -18.75 -15.84 -8.29
N GLY A 54 -19.00 -17.05 -8.83
CA GLY A 54 -19.82 -17.26 -10.01
C GLY A 54 -19.19 -16.77 -11.32
N PHE A 55 -17.94 -16.30 -11.28
CA PHE A 55 -17.22 -15.91 -12.51
C PHE A 55 -17.09 -17.09 -13.45
N SER A 56 -17.40 -16.91 -14.72
CA SER A 56 -17.23 -17.91 -15.77
C SER A 56 -16.64 -17.27 -17.03
N SER A 57 -15.72 -17.98 -17.67
CA SER A 57 -15.11 -17.60 -18.95
C SER A 57 -14.78 -18.87 -19.74
N GLY A 58 -14.76 -18.81 -21.08
CA GLY A 58 -14.49 -19.98 -21.88
C GLY A 58 -13.85 -19.65 -23.22
N THR A 59 -13.30 -20.69 -23.87
CA THR A 59 -12.67 -20.64 -25.18
C THR A 59 -12.91 -21.95 -25.94
N LEU A 60 -12.51 -21.98 -27.20
CA LEU A 60 -12.49 -23.18 -28.03
C LEU A 60 -11.03 -23.63 -28.20
N THR A 61 -10.83 -24.94 -28.37
CA THR A 61 -9.51 -25.48 -28.73
C THR A 61 -9.15 -25.15 -30.18
N SER A 62 -7.86 -24.89 -30.44
CA SER A 62 -7.27 -24.68 -31.77
C SER A 62 -7.28 -25.94 -32.63
N ALA A 63 -6.79 -25.84 -33.87
CA ALA A 63 -6.61 -26.98 -34.75
C ALA A 63 -5.68 -28.07 -34.17
N ASP A 64 -4.73 -27.67 -33.34
CA ASP A 64 -3.78 -28.56 -32.64
C ASP A 64 -4.31 -29.00 -31.27
N GLY A 65 -5.59 -28.75 -30.95
CA GLY A 65 -6.19 -29.12 -29.65
C GLY A 65 -5.75 -28.25 -28.46
N GLU A 66 -4.98 -27.20 -28.69
CA GLU A 66 -4.52 -26.31 -27.63
C GLU A 66 -5.60 -25.29 -27.26
N TYR A 67 -5.66 -24.91 -25.98
CA TYR A 67 -6.53 -23.84 -25.51
C TYR A 67 -5.80 -22.91 -24.53
N THR A 68 -6.23 -21.66 -24.50
CA THR A 68 -5.75 -20.67 -23.55
C THR A 68 -6.91 -19.78 -23.14
N ILE A 69 -7.18 -19.70 -21.83
CA ILE A 69 -8.10 -18.75 -21.21
C ILE A 69 -7.28 -17.78 -20.41
N ARG A 70 -7.30 -16.52 -20.80
CA ARG A 70 -6.51 -15.46 -20.16
C ARG A 70 -7.40 -14.57 -19.30
N GLN A 71 -6.77 -13.67 -18.57
CA GLN A 71 -7.46 -12.63 -17.83
C GLN A 71 -8.44 -13.17 -16.77
N ILE A 72 -8.10 -14.29 -16.16
CA ILE A 72 -8.93 -14.94 -15.15
C ILE A 72 -8.71 -14.24 -13.81
N PRO A 73 -9.78 -13.75 -13.12
CA PRO A 73 -9.67 -13.15 -11.81
C PRO A 73 -8.99 -14.10 -10.82
N LEU A 74 -8.23 -13.54 -9.90
CA LEU A 74 -7.59 -14.34 -8.85
C LEU A 74 -8.66 -14.93 -7.94
N GLY A 75 -8.48 -16.19 -7.51
CA GLY A 75 -9.52 -16.83 -6.71
C GLY A 75 -9.34 -18.32 -6.52
N SER A 76 -10.27 -18.86 -5.71
CA SER A 76 -10.41 -20.27 -5.38
C SER A 76 -11.83 -20.52 -4.88
N PRO A 77 -12.40 -21.71 -5.07
CA PRO A 77 -11.95 -22.77 -5.97
C PRO A 77 -12.43 -22.54 -7.42
N TYR A 78 -11.55 -22.79 -8.37
CA TYR A 78 -11.90 -22.85 -9.78
C TYR A 78 -12.17 -24.27 -10.24
N SER A 79 -13.13 -24.44 -11.16
CA SER A 79 -13.36 -25.66 -11.93
C SER A 79 -13.21 -25.38 -13.41
N ILE A 80 -12.63 -26.32 -14.14
CA ILE A 80 -12.46 -26.28 -15.59
C ILE A 80 -13.23 -27.46 -16.17
N GLU A 81 -14.14 -27.16 -17.09
CA GLU A 81 -14.96 -28.15 -17.79
C GLU A 81 -14.64 -28.12 -19.28
N VAL A 82 -14.50 -29.29 -19.89
CA VAL A 82 -14.31 -29.46 -21.32
C VAL A 82 -15.47 -30.30 -21.87
N SER A 83 -16.06 -29.82 -22.94
CA SER A 83 -17.14 -30.51 -23.65
C SER A 83 -16.92 -30.48 -25.16
N PHE A 84 -17.25 -31.61 -25.84
CA PHE A 84 -17.25 -31.72 -27.29
C PHE A 84 -18.32 -32.69 -27.75
N VAL A 85 -18.91 -32.42 -28.92
CA VAL A 85 -20.01 -33.28 -29.47
C VAL A 85 -19.51 -34.69 -29.75
N GLY A 86 -20.15 -35.68 -29.12
CA GLY A 86 -19.78 -37.10 -29.24
C GLY A 86 -18.86 -37.62 -28.17
N TYR A 87 -18.37 -36.77 -27.26
CA TYR A 87 -17.50 -37.15 -26.15
C TYR A 87 -18.17 -36.86 -24.81
N GLY A 88 -17.76 -37.58 -23.79
CA GLY A 88 -18.16 -37.30 -22.40
C GLY A 88 -17.54 -36.02 -21.87
N ASN A 89 -18.33 -35.18 -21.17
CA ASN A 89 -17.81 -33.98 -20.51
C ASN A 89 -16.82 -34.36 -19.41
N GLN A 90 -15.73 -33.62 -19.31
CA GLN A 90 -14.76 -33.76 -18.23
C GLN A 90 -14.63 -32.47 -17.42
N THR A 91 -14.65 -32.60 -16.08
CA THR A 91 -14.48 -31.49 -15.16
C THR A 91 -13.31 -31.76 -14.22
N ARG A 92 -12.45 -30.76 -14.02
CA ARG A 92 -11.42 -30.75 -12.98
C ARG A 92 -11.60 -29.55 -12.08
N SER A 93 -11.58 -29.77 -10.77
CA SER A 93 -11.94 -28.78 -9.75
C SER A 93 -10.83 -28.49 -8.75
N ASN A 94 -11.09 -27.52 -7.86
CA ASN A 94 -10.26 -27.13 -6.72
C ASN A 94 -8.93 -26.41 -7.08
N TYR A 95 -8.90 -25.74 -8.22
CA TYR A 95 -7.74 -24.91 -8.55
C TYR A 95 -7.77 -23.56 -7.82
N THR A 96 -6.60 -23.10 -7.39
CA THR A 96 -6.37 -21.75 -6.86
C THR A 96 -5.52 -20.99 -7.86
N LEU A 97 -5.96 -19.80 -8.24
CA LEU A 97 -5.25 -18.92 -9.18
C LEU A 97 -4.76 -17.67 -8.45
N ASN A 98 -3.46 -17.43 -8.49
CA ASN A 98 -2.79 -16.25 -7.94
C ASN A 98 -2.33 -15.32 -9.07
N GLN A 99 -1.79 -14.16 -8.70
CA GLN A 99 -1.31 -13.16 -9.65
C GLN A 99 -0.21 -13.73 -10.55
N GLY A 100 -0.37 -13.57 -11.87
CA GLY A 100 0.58 -14.02 -12.86
C GLY A 100 0.68 -15.54 -13.02
N ASP A 101 -0.18 -16.34 -12.35
CA ASP A 101 -0.20 -17.79 -12.55
C ASP A 101 -0.56 -18.14 -14.00
N VAL A 102 0.22 -19.02 -14.60
CA VAL A 102 -0.14 -19.74 -15.82
C VAL A 102 -0.33 -21.21 -15.45
N LEU A 103 -1.59 -21.61 -15.30
CA LEU A 103 -1.96 -22.98 -14.94
C LEU A 103 -2.15 -23.81 -16.20
N ARG A 104 -1.40 -24.93 -16.36
CA ARG A 104 -1.62 -25.88 -17.44
C ARG A 104 -2.49 -27.02 -16.96
N VAL A 105 -3.57 -27.31 -17.70
CA VAL A 105 -4.50 -28.42 -17.42
C VAL A 105 -4.82 -29.10 -18.74
N ASP A 106 -4.30 -30.30 -18.95
CA ASP A 106 -4.55 -31.10 -20.16
C ASP A 106 -5.72 -32.05 -19.94
N PHE A 107 -6.53 -32.31 -20.96
CA PHE A 107 -7.68 -33.20 -20.93
C PHE A 107 -7.58 -34.29 -22.00
N GLN A 108 -8.05 -35.49 -21.67
CA GLN A 108 -8.22 -36.58 -22.63
C GLN A 108 -9.70 -36.98 -22.65
N LEU A 109 -10.40 -36.68 -23.72
CA LEU A 109 -11.83 -36.98 -23.88
C LEU A 109 -12.03 -38.43 -24.32
N SER A 110 -13.13 -39.05 -23.86
CA SER A 110 -13.55 -40.41 -24.21
C SER A 110 -14.87 -40.38 -24.96
N GLU A 111 -15.02 -41.18 -26.00
CA GLU A 111 -16.24 -41.30 -26.81
C GLU A 111 -17.43 -41.95 -26.07
N SER A 112 -17.20 -42.46 -24.86
CA SER A 112 -18.24 -43.09 -24.06
C SER A 112 -19.06 -42.07 -23.28
N PRO A 113 -20.41 -42.08 -23.26
CA PRO A 113 -21.26 -41.17 -22.52
C PRO A 113 -21.31 -41.46 -21.01
N VAL A 114 -20.26 -42.06 -20.47
CA VAL A 114 -20.14 -42.27 -19.01
C VAL A 114 -19.81 -40.94 -18.39
N VAL A 115 -20.75 -40.40 -17.60
CA VAL A 115 -20.49 -39.31 -16.66
C VAL A 115 -19.43 -39.77 -15.69
N ILE A 116 -18.17 -39.41 -15.93
CA ILE A 116 -17.10 -39.69 -14.99
C ILE A 116 -17.31 -38.72 -13.81
N GLU A 117 -17.54 -39.30 -12.62
CA GLU A 117 -17.60 -38.55 -11.37
C GLU A 117 -16.38 -37.63 -11.24
N GLU A 118 -16.60 -36.48 -10.62
CA GLU A 118 -15.61 -35.41 -10.38
C GLU A 118 -14.27 -36.00 -9.90
N VAL A 119 -13.28 -36.07 -10.78
CA VAL A 119 -11.93 -36.49 -10.38
C VAL A 119 -11.32 -35.40 -9.53
N GLN A 120 -11.34 -35.61 -8.23
CA GLN A 120 -10.67 -34.74 -7.26
C GLN A 120 -9.15 -34.92 -7.39
N VAL A 121 -8.57 -34.30 -8.41
CA VAL A 121 -7.12 -34.25 -8.55
C VAL A 121 -6.62 -33.13 -7.64
N VAL A 122 -6.02 -33.51 -6.51
CA VAL A 122 -5.06 -32.66 -5.80
C VAL A 122 -3.84 -32.55 -6.72
N ALA A 123 -3.95 -31.74 -7.75
CA ALA A 123 -2.87 -31.57 -8.70
C ALA A 123 -1.78 -30.73 -8.03
N ASN A 124 -0.62 -31.34 -7.81
CA ASN A 124 0.65 -30.62 -7.91
C ASN A 124 0.79 -30.15 -9.37
N SER A 125 -0.09 -29.23 -9.80
CA SER A 125 0.07 -28.54 -11.07
C SER A 125 1.29 -27.66 -10.93
N MET A 126 2.31 -27.88 -11.78
CA MET A 126 3.45 -26.98 -11.85
C MET A 126 2.92 -25.59 -12.22
N LYS A 127 2.83 -24.71 -11.23
CA LYS A 127 2.43 -23.33 -11.43
C LYS A 127 3.57 -22.60 -12.09
N LYS A 128 3.37 -22.22 -13.33
CA LYS A 128 4.33 -21.44 -14.08
C LYS A 128 4.31 -19.99 -13.60
N LYS A 129 5.34 -19.53 -12.87
CA LYS A 129 5.66 -18.12 -12.70
C LYS A 129 6.43 -17.53 -13.91
N ALA A 130 6.23 -18.09 -15.10
CA ALA A 130 6.97 -17.69 -16.30
C ALA A 130 6.49 -16.34 -16.89
N ALA A 131 5.33 -15.85 -16.44
CA ALA A 131 4.77 -14.59 -16.93
C ALA A 131 5.31 -13.34 -16.22
N ASN A 132 6.17 -13.47 -15.21
CA ASN A 132 6.70 -12.32 -14.49
C ASN A 132 7.64 -11.52 -15.40
N ILE A 133 7.21 -10.29 -15.71
CA ILE A 133 7.98 -9.31 -16.48
C ILE A 133 8.89 -8.56 -15.52
N GLY A 134 10.12 -9.04 -15.34
CA GLY A 134 11.10 -8.48 -14.41
C GLY A 134 11.49 -9.45 -13.29
N ALA A 135 12.22 -8.95 -12.27
CA ALA A 135 12.59 -9.69 -11.07
C ALA A 135 11.61 -9.40 -9.95
N SER A 136 10.95 -10.43 -9.43
CA SER A 136 10.00 -10.31 -8.33
C SER A 136 10.12 -11.44 -7.31
N THR A 137 9.76 -11.13 -6.07
CA THR A 137 9.59 -12.08 -4.97
C THR A 137 8.12 -12.05 -4.56
N SER A 138 7.44 -13.20 -4.64
CA SER A 138 6.02 -13.31 -4.29
C SER A 138 5.87 -14.18 -3.05
N VAL A 139 5.01 -13.75 -2.13
CA VAL A 139 4.65 -14.44 -0.89
C VAL A 139 3.16 -14.75 -0.93
N SER A 140 2.81 -16.04 -0.83
CA SER A 140 1.42 -16.48 -0.92
C SER A 140 0.65 -16.25 0.38
N ALA A 141 -0.69 -16.23 0.33
CA ALA A 141 -1.54 -16.13 1.53
C ALA A 141 -1.23 -17.18 2.59
N ARG A 142 -0.86 -18.41 2.17
CA ARG A 142 -0.49 -19.48 3.09
C ARG A 142 0.81 -19.16 3.82
N ASP A 143 1.80 -18.64 3.09
CA ASP A 143 3.08 -18.26 3.69
C ASP A 143 2.90 -17.08 4.63
N ILE A 144 2.12 -16.06 4.21
CA ILE A 144 1.77 -14.91 5.03
C ILE A 144 1.11 -15.33 6.35
N ALA A 145 0.15 -16.27 6.30
CA ALA A 145 -0.57 -16.76 7.49
C ALA A 145 0.32 -17.53 8.49
N THR A 146 1.47 -18.04 8.05
CA THR A 146 2.39 -18.83 8.88
C THR A 146 3.62 -18.04 9.34
N MET A 147 3.86 -16.85 8.78
CA MET A 147 5.01 -16.03 9.14
C MET A 147 4.74 -15.22 10.40
N PRO A 148 5.66 -15.20 11.36
CA PRO A 148 5.57 -14.31 12.51
C PRO A 148 5.90 -12.88 12.07
N VAL A 149 4.89 -12.08 11.79
CA VAL A 149 5.03 -10.67 11.43
C VAL A 149 4.80 -9.81 12.66
N ASN A 150 5.81 -9.04 13.06
CA ASN A 150 5.71 -8.16 14.22
C ASN A 150 4.69 -7.03 13.95
N GLY A 151 3.70 -6.89 14.85
CA GLY A 151 2.66 -5.87 14.76
C GLY A 151 1.75 -6.01 13.55
N ARG A 152 1.67 -7.22 12.94
CA ARG A 152 0.88 -7.53 11.74
C ARG A 152 1.05 -6.51 10.60
N ASN A 153 2.23 -5.91 10.52
CA ASN A 153 2.57 -4.97 9.46
C ASN A 153 3.08 -5.73 8.24
N PHE A 154 2.29 -5.78 7.17
CA PHE A 154 2.67 -6.49 5.94
C PHE A 154 3.92 -5.91 5.27
N THR A 155 4.33 -4.68 5.58
CA THR A 155 5.56 -4.09 5.01
C THR A 155 6.81 -4.84 5.44
N SER A 156 6.78 -5.56 6.57
CA SER A 156 7.86 -6.46 6.98
C SER A 156 8.10 -7.61 5.99
N LEU A 157 7.11 -7.92 5.15
CA LEU A 157 7.28 -8.92 4.08
C LEU A 157 8.23 -8.47 2.97
N ILE A 158 8.55 -7.16 2.89
CA ILE A 158 9.54 -6.62 1.95
C ILE A 158 10.91 -7.22 2.21
N ASP A 159 11.25 -7.44 3.47
CA ASP A 159 12.55 -7.97 3.91
C ASP A 159 12.78 -9.43 3.48
N LEU A 160 11.74 -10.12 3.02
CA LEU A 160 11.85 -11.45 2.41
C LEU A 160 12.43 -11.40 0.99
N SER A 161 12.49 -10.24 0.37
CA SER A 161 13.13 -10.08 -0.94
C SER A 161 14.66 -10.05 -0.79
N PRO A 162 15.41 -10.89 -1.52
CA PRO A 162 16.88 -10.88 -1.48
C PRO A 162 17.51 -9.57 -1.92
N LEU A 163 16.75 -8.69 -2.56
CA LEU A 163 17.18 -7.38 -3.04
C LEU A 163 16.66 -6.24 -2.18
N SER A 164 16.12 -6.53 -0.99
CA SER A 164 15.71 -5.55 0.01
C SER A 164 16.87 -5.26 0.97
N ASP A 165 17.04 -3.98 1.28
CA ASP A 165 17.86 -3.49 2.39
C ASP A 165 16.97 -2.55 3.20
N GLY A 166 16.17 -3.14 4.09
CA GLY A 166 15.10 -2.45 4.79
C GLY A 166 14.09 -1.84 3.82
N ASN A 167 13.98 -0.52 3.78
CA ASN A 167 13.04 0.17 2.91
C ASN A 167 13.57 0.46 1.49
N ASN A 168 14.82 0.08 1.18
CA ASN A 168 15.44 0.26 -0.12
C ASN A 168 15.33 -1.03 -0.93
N LEU A 169 14.86 -0.94 -2.16
CA LEU A 169 14.70 -2.08 -3.06
C LEU A 169 15.65 -1.95 -4.24
N GLY A 170 16.44 -3.00 -4.50
CA GLY A 170 17.34 -3.08 -5.65
C GLY A 170 18.40 -1.98 -5.72
N GLY A 171 18.82 -1.43 -4.57
CA GLY A 171 19.79 -0.33 -4.48
C GLY A 171 19.21 1.06 -4.81
N GLN A 172 17.89 1.19 -4.95
CA GLN A 172 17.22 2.47 -5.19
C GLN A 172 16.94 3.20 -3.88
N LEU A 173 16.74 4.51 -3.95
CA LEU A 173 16.30 5.29 -2.80
C LEU A 173 14.87 4.91 -2.40
N GLN A 174 14.56 4.90 -1.12
CA GLN A 174 13.22 4.64 -0.59
C GLN A 174 12.14 5.54 -1.22
N SER A 175 12.47 6.79 -1.51
CA SER A 175 11.58 7.72 -2.20
C SER A 175 11.17 7.27 -3.62
N SER A 176 11.96 6.39 -4.24
CA SER A 176 11.68 5.81 -5.56
C SER A 176 10.78 4.57 -5.50
N THR A 177 10.57 3.97 -4.33
CA THR A 177 9.69 2.81 -4.15
C THR A 177 8.23 3.24 -4.31
N ASN A 178 7.47 2.51 -5.13
CA ASN A 178 6.03 2.68 -5.25
C ASN A 178 5.30 1.52 -4.57
N TYR A 179 4.19 1.81 -3.92
CA TYR A 179 3.30 0.82 -3.30
C TYR A 179 1.98 0.81 -4.05
N THR A 180 1.50 -0.39 -4.39
CA THR A 180 0.21 -0.55 -5.05
C THR A 180 -0.63 -1.59 -4.32
N ILE A 181 -1.94 -1.35 -4.23
CA ILE A 181 -2.93 -2.30 -3.72
C ILE A 181 -3.97 -2.49 -4.82
N ASP A 182 -4.16 -3.74 -5.26
CA ASP A 182 -4.98 -4.11 -6.42
C ASP A 182 -4.62 -3.32 -7.69
N GLY A 183 -3.32 -2.99 -7.86
CA GLY A 183 -2.79 -2.26 -9.00
C GLY A 183 -3.00 -0.74 -8.96
N MET A 184 -3.55 -0.19 -7.88
CA MET A 184 -3.74 1.25 -7.68
C MET A 184 -2.71 1.80 -6.69
N THR A 185 -2.26 3.04 -6.91
CA THR A 185 -1.27 3.69 -6.03
C THR A 185 -1.77 3.81 -4.61
N ALA A 186 -0.98 3.30 -3.68
CA ALA A 186 -1.19 3.40 -2.23
C ALA A 186 -0.04 4.12 -1.52
N LYS A 187 0.94 4.64 -2.26
CA LYS A 187 2.09 5.37 -1.72
C LYS A 187 1.64 6.65 -1.05
N SER A 188 2.14 6.90 0.18
CA SER A 188 1.98 8.20 0.82
C SER A 188 2.76 9.27 0.03
N ALA A 189 2.11 10.40 -0.22
CA ALA A 189 2.74 11.54 -0.85
C ALA A 189 3.76 12.26 0.07
N TYR A 190 3.77 11.93 1.35
CA TYR A 190 4.55 12.58 2.41
C TYR A 190 5.61 11.68 3.03
N SER A 191 6.18 10.76 2.26
CA SER A 191 7.31 10.00 2.78
C SER A 191 8.48 10.93 3.07
N THR A 192 8.63 11.34 4.31
CA THR A 192 9.73 12.17 4.81
C THR A 192 10.99 11.35 5.09
N GLY A 193 11.23 10.27 4.41
CA GLY A 193 12.50 9.51 4.49
C GLY A 193 12.83 8.84 5.82
N THR A 194 12.18 9.21 6.91
CA THR A 194 12.43 8.70 8.27
C THR A 194 11.28 7.86 8.84
N SER A 195 10.09 7.91 8.25
CA SER A 195 9.00 7.06 8.68
C SER A 195 9.03 5.73 7.93
N ASN A 196 9.33 4.64 8.62
CA ASN A 196 9.15 3.25 8.17
C ASN A 196 7.66 2.90 7.92
N ARG A 197 6.83 3.89 7.60
CA ARG A 197 5.41 3.71 7.35
C ARG A 197 5.24 3.35 5.89
N GLY A 198 4.97 2.09 5.65
CA GLY A 198 4.39 1.63 4.41
C GLY A 198 3.07 2.37 4.11
N PRO A 199 2.37 2.04 3.03
CA PRO A 199 1.19 2.80 2.59
C PRO A 199 0.15 2.72 3.65
N TYR A 200 -0.30 2.02 4.35
CA TYR A 200 -1.26 1.87 5.44
C TYR A 200 -1.35 0.40 5.88
N SER A 201 -1.72 0.20 7.13
CA SER A 201 -1.89 -1.14 7.68
C SER A 201 -3.06 -1.86 6.99
N LEU A 202 -2.86 -3.13 6.64
CA LEU A 202 -3.91 -4.02 6.18
C LEU A 202 -3.99 -5.21 7.11
N SER A 203 -5.20 -5.69 7.38
CA SER A 203 -5.37 -6.99 8.04
C SER A 203 -4.67 -8.07 7.21
N MET A 204 -3.84 -8.89 7.84
CA MET A 204 -3.11 -9.98 7.16
C MET A 204 -4.06 -10.96 6.48
N GLU A 205 -5.25 -11.15 7.04
CA GLU A 205 -6.30 -12.00 6.48
C GLU A 205 -6.93 -11.42 5.21
N ALA A 206 -6.77 -10.11 4.98
CA ALA A 206 -7.22 -9.44 3.76
C ALA A 206 -6.20 -9.55 2.62
N ILE A 207 -4.96 -9.98 2.90
CA ILE A 207 -3.89 -10.07 1.92
C ILE A 207 -3.86 -11.48 1.35
N ARG A 208 -4.09 -11.58 0.05
CA ARG A 208 -4.05 -12.85 -0.68
C ARG A 208 -2.65 -13.19 -1.18
N GLU A 209 -1.94 -12.22 -1.65
CA GLU A 209 -0.59 -12.33 -2.16
C GLU A 209 0.13 -11.00 -1.98
N PHE A 210 1.41 -11.07 -1.65
CA PHE A 210 2.30 -9.93 -1.56
C PHE A 210 3.46 -10.14 -2.54
N GLU A 211 3.70 -9.17 -3.40
CA GLU A 211 4.77 -9.23 -4.40
C GLU A 211 5.70 -8.03 -4.28
N VAL A 212 7.00 -8.30 -4.22
CA VAL A 212 8.07 -7.30 -4.27
C VAL A 212 8.68 -7.35 -5.66
N VAL A 213 8.56 -6.27 -6.42
CA VAL A 213 9.11 -6.15 -7.77
C VAL A 213 10.25 -5.14 -7.75
N THR A 214 11.48 -5.61 -8.00
CA THR A 214 12.67 -4.76 -7.97
C THR A 214 12.99 -4.14 -9.33
N ASN A 215 12.60 -4.79 -10.42
CA ASN A 215 12.57 -4.20 -11.75
C ASN A 215 11.37 -4.74 -12.54
N SER A 216 10.71 -3.89 -13.29
CA SER A 216 9.57 -4.29 -14.12
C SER A 216 9.70 -3.69 -15.52
N TYR A 217 9.58 -4.53 -16.53
CA TYR A 217 9.49 -4.11 -17.92
C TYR A 217 8.04 -4.04 -18.42
N ASP A 218 7.07 -4.27 -17.53
CA ASP A 218 5.65 -4.08 -17.83
C ASP A 218 5.33 -2.58 -17.92
N VAL A 219 4.76 -2.14 -19.04
CA VAL A 219 4.40 -0.73 -19.30
C VAL A 219 3.31 -0.20 -18.38
N THR A 220 2.57 -1.08 -17.72
CA THR A 220 1.53 -0.73 -16.76
C THR A 220 2.12 -0.24 -15.44
N MET A 221 3.35 -0.70 -15.10
CA MET A 221 4.08 -0.24 -13.94
C MET A 221 4.74 1.11 -14.24
N GLY A 222 4.35 2.14 -13.51
CA GLY A 222 4.91 3.49 -13.60
C GLY A 222 4.96 4.15 -12.23
N ARG A 223 5.45 5.40 -12.19
CA ARG A 223 5.46 6.27 -11.01
C ARG A 223 6.20 5.73 -9.78
N ALA A 224 7.45 5.46 -9.94
CA ALA A 224 8.33 5.46 -8.81
C ALA A 224 8.79 6.92 -8.57
N GLY A 225 8.12 7.65 -7.69
CA GLY A 225 8.51 8.99 -7.20
C GLY A 225 7.58 10.17 -7.46
N GLY A 226 7.24 10.97 -6.44
CA GLY A 226 6.94 12.40 -6.39
C GLY A 226 5.53 12.95 -6.39
N GLN A 227 5.28 14.08 -5.80
CA GLN A 227 4.16 14.68 -5.05
C GLN A 227 3.50 15.91 -5.69
N LYS A 228 2.30 16.32 -5.35
CA LYS A 228 1.48 17.13 -4.41
C LYS A 228 0.19 17.77 -4.98
N GLY A 229 -0.94 17.90 -4.29
CA GLY A 229 -1.96 18.76 -4.12
C GLY A 229 -3.42 18.97 -4.03
N GLU A 230 -4.47 19.27 -3.58
CA GLU A 230 -5.78 19.40 -2.87
C GLU A 230 -7.12 19.55 -3.66
N VAL A 231 -8.31 19.07 -3.29
CA VAL A 231 -9.73 19.42 -2.92
C VAL A 231 -10.78 18.33 -3.11
N MET A 232 -11.49 17.86 -2.07
CA MET A 232 -12.95 17.57 -2.04
C MET A 232 -13.45 17.06 -0.68
N LYS A 233 -14.16 17.92 0.09
CA LYS A 233 -14.58 17.59 1.48
C LYS A 233 -16.07 17.24 1.70
N LYS A 234 -16.98 17.42 0.74
CA LYS A 234 -18.44 17.37 1.03
C LYS A 234 -19.17 16.11 0.60
N ILE A 235 -18.68 15.36 -0.39
CA ILE A 235 -19.39 14.20 -0.95
C ILE A 235 -19.13 12.93 -0.12
N ILE A 236 -18.00 12.84 0.56
CA ILE A 236 -17.50 11.63 1.22
C ILE A 236 -18.29 11.23 2.45
N LYS A 237 -18.71 12.21 3.28
CA LYS A 237 -19.50 11.90 4.50
C LYS A 237 -20.80 11.17 4.21
N LEU A 238 -21.41 11.43 3.05
CA LEU A 238 -22.65 10.77 2.64
C LEU A 238 -22.39 9.33 2.16
N ILE A 239 -21.32 9.10 1.41
CA ILE A 239 -20.97 7.77 0.88
C ILE A 239 -20.53 6.84 2.01
N CYS A 240 -19.65 7.27 2.91
CA CYS A 240 -19.25 6.49 4.09
C CYS A 240 -20.42 6.19 5.02
N PHE A 241 -21.35 7.14 5.20
CA PHE A 241 -22.56 6.91 6.00
C PHE A 241 -23.50 5.89 5.36
N VAL A 242 -23.71 5.96 4.04
CA VAL A 242 -24.55 5.01 3.30
C VAL A 242 -23.94 3.61 3.32
N LEU A 243 -22.61 3.48 3.16
CA LEU A 243 -21.91 2.20 3.24
C LEU A 243 -21.95 1.61 4.66
N ALA A 244 -21.76 2.42 5.70
CA ALA A 244 -21.86 1.98 7.09
C ALA A 244 -23.28 1.49 7.43
N VAL A 245 -24.32 2.21 6.98
CA VAL A 245 -25.72 1.82 7.20
C VAL A 245 -26.06 0.55 6.40
N SER A 246 -25.56 0.40 5.17
CA SER A 246 -25.78 -0.81 4.39
C SER A 246 -25.04 -2.03 4.97
N MET A 247 -23.83 -1.85 5.57
CA MET A 247 -23.13 -2.88 6.31
C MET A 247 -23.94 -3.41 7.50
N ILE A 248 -24.52 -2.51 8.29
CA ILE A 248 -25.36 -2.89 9.44
C ILE A 248 -26.59 -3.68 8.98
N ALA A 249 -27.21 -3.30 7.87
CA ALA A 249 -28.35 -4.01 7.29
C ALA A 249 -27.98 -5.42 6.79
N VAL A 250 -26.80 -5.63 6.25
CA VAL A 250 -26.30 -6.94 5.79
C VAL A 250 -26.02 -7.89 6.97
N ILE A 251 -25.51 -7.37 8.10
CA ILE A 251 -25.28 -8.18 9.31
C ILE A 251 -26.59 -8.72 9.89
N PHE A 252 -27.69 -7.96 9.78
CA PHE A 252 -29.00 -8.38 10.29
C PHE A 252 -29.81 -9.25 9.30
N CYS A 253 -29.39 -9.40 8.06
CA CYS A 253 -30.15 -10.09 7.00
C CYS A 253 -29.88 -11.60 6.91
N GLY A 254 -29.37 -12.24 7.95
CA GLY A 254 -29.41 -13.70 8.16
C GLY A 254 -28.78 -14.56 7.06
N CYS A 255 -27.79 -14.08 6.33
CA CYS A 255 -27.08 -14.88 5.34
C CYS A 255 -26.28 -16.01 5.99
N LYS A 256 -26.51 -17.24 5.59
CA LYS A 256 -25.68 -18.41 5.95
C LYS A 256 -24.32 -18.25 5.28
N GLY A 257 -23.46 -17.46 5.86
CA GLY A 257 -22.09 -17.25 5.42
C GLY A 257 -21.10 -17.86 6.40
N SER A 258 -20.08 -18.38 5.86
CA SER A 258 -18.99 -19.12 6.50
C SER A 258 -18.14 -18.26 7.44
N GLY A 259 -17.89 -18.79 8.61
CA GLY A 259 -16.69 -18.58 9.42
C GLY A 259 -16.43 -17.18 10.01
N VAL A 260 -16.68 -17.06 11.32
CA VAL A 260 -16.07 -16.02 12.16
C VAL A 260 -14.77 -16.56 12.71
N VAL A 261 -13.65 -15.93 12.39
CA VAL A 261 -12.36 -16.23 13.05
C VAL A 261 -12.07 -15.10 14.03
N LEU A 262 -12.13 -15.40 15.32
CA LEU A 262 -11.66 -14.52 16.39
C LEU A 262 -10.25 -14.96 16.76
N ALA A 263 -9.27 -14.10 16.54
CA ALA A 263 -7.93 -14.28 17.05
C ALA A 263 -7.68 -13.22 18.14
N THR A 264 -7.40 -13.67 19.35
CA THR A 264 -6.92 -12.81 20.44
C THR A 264 -5.47 -13.17 20.73
N TYR A 265 -4.64 -12.16 20.91
CA TYR A 265 -3.27 -12.31 21.35
C TYR A 265 -3.08 -11.44 22.60
N ASP A 266 -2.73 -12.05 23.72
CA ASP A 266 -2.30 -11.33 24.94
C ASP A 266 -0.78 -11.22 24.93
N GLY A 267 -0.28 -10.04 25.28
CA GLY A 267 1.13 -9.70 25.24
C GLY A 267 1.98 -10.48 26.25
N GLY A 268 3.26 -10.51 25.97
CA GLY A 268 4.31 -11.06 26.79
C GLY A 268 5.24 -9.98 27.32
N GLU A 269 6.21 -10.37 28.10
CA GLU A 269 7.32 -9.52 28.53
C GLU A 269 8.41 -9.53 27.46
N VAL A 270 8.89 -8.37 27.02
CA VAL A 270 10.14 -8.29 26.27
C VAL A 270 11.27 -8.41 27.26
N LEU A 271 11.98 -9.49 27.15
CA LEU A 271 13.25 -9.65 27.84
C LEU A 271 14.30 -8.87 27.03
N SER A 272 14.55 -7.60 27.41
CA SER A 272 15.77 -6.93 26.99
C SER A 272 16.92 -7.38 27.91
N THR A 273 18.10 -7.51 27.36
CA THR A 273 19.33 -7.62 28.14
C THR A 273 19.99 -6.26 28.12
N ASP A 274 20.33 -5.73 29.31
CA ASP A 274 21.20 -4.57 29.43
C ASP A 274 22.61 -4.89 28.91
N ASP A 275 23.48 -3.89 28.85
CA ASP A 275 24.86 -4.04 28.38
C ASP A 275 25.70 -5.02 29.22
N ASP A 276 25.26 -5.34 30.44
CA ASP A 276 25.87 -6.31 31.36
C ASP A 276 25.25 -7.72 31.23
N GLY A 277 24.30 -7.91 30.35
CA GLY A 277 23.64 -9.20 30.09
C GLY A 277 22.60 -9.57 31.17
N GLN A 278 22.15 -8.64 32.00
CA GLN A 278 21.02 -8.85 32.90
C GLN A 278 19.71 -8.62 32.17
N ARG A 279 18.71 -9.44 32.48
CA ARG A 279 17.36 -9.30 31.93
C ARG A 279 16.65 -8.15 32.65
N THR A 280 16.19 -7.18 31.86
CA THR A 280 15.26 -6.15 32.32
C THR A 280 13.85 -6.54 31.91
N ASP A 281 12.95 -6.63 32.87
CA ASP A 281 11.53 -6.93 32.66
C ASP A 281 10.80 -5.59 32.38
N ASP A 282 10.84 -5.12 31.13
CA ASP A 282 10.04 -3.97 30.71
C ASP A 282 8.63 -4.43 30.38
N PRO A 283 7.62 -4.10 31.20
CA PRO A 283 6.25 -4.53 30.96
C PRO A 283 5.70 -3.85 29.70
N TYR A 284 5.43 -4.63 28.69
CA TYR A 284 4.66 -4.16 27.54
C TYR A 284 3.37 -4.99 27.40
N SER A 285 2.37 -4.40 26.81
CA SER A 285 1.12 -5.10 26.53
C SER A 285 0.70 -4.81 25.11
N VAL A 286 0.48 -5.87 24.36
CA VAL A 286 -0.09 -5.80 23.00
C VAL A 286 -1.34 -6.65 22.98
N SER A 287 -2.49 -6.01 22.77
CA SER A 287 -3.76 -6.70 22.56
C SER A 287 -4.20 -6.49 21.12
N GLN A 288 -4.46 -7.56 20.40
CA GLN A 288 -4.93 -7.52 19.03
C GLN A 288 -6.09 -8.47 18.82
N PHE A 289 -7.13 -8.00 18.12
CA PHE A 289 -8.28 -8.81 17.75
C PHE A 289 -8.77 -8.42 16.36
N GLY A 290 -9.21 -9.43 15.63
CA GLY A 290 -9.73 -9.26 14.28
C GLY A 290 -10.94 -10.15 14.03
N VAL A 291 -11.78 -9.69 13.12
CA VAL A 291 -12.96 -10.44 12.66
C VAL A 291 -12.99 -10.38 11.15
N THR A 292 -13.19 -11.56 10.53
CA THR A 292 -13.45 -11.66 9.10
C THR A 292 -14.81 -12.28 8.85
N LEU A 293 -15.58 -11.68 7.95
CA LEU A 293 -16.88 -12.17 7.51
C LEU A 293 -16.89 -12.24 5.99
N SER A 294 -17.35 -13.34 5.43
CA SER A 294 -17.49 -13.46 3.98
C SER A 294 -18.66 -14.37 3.61
N GLY A 295 -19.20 -14.17 2.42
CA GLY A 295 -20.27 -15.00 1.94
C GLY A 295 -20.98 -14.48 0.71
N ALA A 296 -22.02 -15.19 0.28
CA ALA A 296 -22.88 -14.77 -0.81
C ALA A 296 -24.11 -14.03 -0.24
N ILE A 297 -24.32 -12.78 -0.69
CA ILE A 297 -25.60 -12.07 -0.50
C ILE A 297 -26.63 -12.59 -1.48
N VAL A 298 -26.21 -12.78 -2.73
CA VAL A 298 -26.99 -13.47 -3.78
C VAL A 298 -26.09 -14.55 -4.33
N LYS A 299 -26.53 -15.81 -4.22
CA LYS A 299 -25.76 -16.97 -4.68
C LYS A 299 -25.34 -16.78 -6.14
N ASP A 300 -24.08 -17.07 -6.42
CA ASP A 300 -23.42 -17.01 -7.74
C ASP A 300 -23.46 -15.62 -8.42
N ARG A 301 -23.86 -14.55 -7.69
CA ARG A 301 -23.97 -13.20 -8.27
C ARG A 301 -23.38 -12.07 -7.42
N LEU A 302 -23.60 -12.08 -6.11
CA LEU A 302 -23.14 -10.98 -5.25
C LEU A 302 -22.53 -11.57 -3.98
N HIS A 303 -21.25 -11.33 -3.82
CA HIS A 303 -20.46 -11.80 -2.68
C HIS A 303 -19.87 -10.64 -1.92
N TYR A 304 -19.62 -10.84 -0.63
CA TYR A 304 -18.96 -9.86 0.22
C TYR A 304 -17.81 -10.49 1.02
N PHE A 305 -16.86 -9.65 1.36
CA PHE A 305 -15.79 -9.92 2.31
C PHE A 305 -15.60 -8.68 3.17
N ILE A 306 -15.56 -8.84 4.50
CA ILE A 306 -15.30 -7.78 5.47
C ILE A 306 -14.22 -8.29 6.41
N ALA A 307 -13.21 -7.47 6.67
CA ALA A 307 -12.18 -7.73 7.66
C ALA A 307 -12.04 -6.50 8.55
N TRP A 308 -12.08 -6.69 9.86
CA TRP A 308 -11.80 -5.67 10.85
C TRP A 308 -10.68 -6.15 11.76
N ASP A 309 -9.73 -5.27 12.02
CA ASP A 309 -8.57 -5.52 12.88
C ASP A 309 -8.37 -4.34 13.81
N GLN A 310 -8.15 -4.62 15.10
CA GLN A 310 -7.89 -3.64 16.12
C GLN A 310 -6.68 -4.04 16.94
N GLN A 311 -5.73 -3.13 17.07
CA GLN A 311 -4.54 -3.32 17.89
C GLN A 311 -4.44 -2.22 18.94
N TYR A 312 -4.15 -2.61 20.16
CA TYR A 312 -3.72 -1.76 21.25
C TYR A 312 -2.31 -2.18 21.65
N ASP A 313 -1.38 -1.24 21.58
CA ASP A 313 0.02 -1.44 21.95
C ASP A 313 0.33 -0.44 23.09
N SER A 314 0.90 -0.92 24.18
CA SER A 314 1.40 -0.10 25.28
C SER A 314 2.81 -0.54 25.60
N ARG A 315 3.77 0.38 25.48
CA ARG A 315 5.18 0.15 25.74
C ARG A 315 5.67 1.13 26.79
N PRO A 316 6.69 0.78 27.57
CA PRO A 316 7.31 1.72 28.50
C PRO A 316 7.96 2.88 27.72
N LEU A 317 7.90 4.06 28.27
CA LEU A 317 8.63 5.26 27.88
C LEU A 317 9.40 5.73 29.11
N GLU A 318 10.66 5.34 29.20
CA GLU A 318 11.54 5.71 30.31
C GLU A 318 12.18 7.07 30.04
N ILE A 319 11.96 8.02 30.93
CA ILE A 319 12.50 9.37 30.84
C ILE A 319 13.30 9.66 32.07
N ALA A 320 14.63 9.55 31.99
CA ALA A 320 15.57 9.85 33.07
C ALA A 320 15.09 9.33 34.44
N ASP A 321 14.63 8.06 34.47
CA ASP A 321 14.23 7.41 35.72
C ASP A 321 15.48 7.04 36.52
N ILE A 322 15.72 7.81 37.60
CA ILE A 322 16.90 7.67 38.47
C ILE A 322 16.47 7.10 39.82
N ASN A 323 16.75 5.81 40.01
CA ASN A 323 16.46 5.07 41.22
C ASN A 323 17.70 4.83 42.07
N GLY A 324 18.92 5.01 41.51
CA GLY A 324 20.17 4.80 42.19
C GLY A 324 21.38 5.39 41.46
N PRO A 325 22.60 5.25 42.04
CA PRO A 325 23.84 5.77 41.44
C PRO A 325 24.17 5.19 40.06
N GLU A 326 23.75 3.95 39.76
CA GLU A 326 23.97 3.29 38.47
C GLU A 326 23.17 3.99 37.36
N ASP A 327 21.94 4.46 37.66
CA ASP A 327 21.16 5.25 36.73
C ASP A 327 21.77 6.63 36.48
N GLU A 328 22.36 7.25 37.49
CA GLU A 328 23.07 8.51 37.32
C GLU A 328 24.26 8.36 36.37
N ASP A 329 25.03 7.29 36.52
CA ASP A 329 26.17 6.99 35.64
C ASP A 329 25.70 6.68 34.21
N ARG A 330 24.67 5.88 34.05
CA ARG A 330 24.07 5.52 32.75
C ARG A 330 23.50 6.73 32.00
N LEU A 331 22.82 7.61 32.70
CA LEU A 331 22.19 8.81 32.13
C LEU A 331 23.16 9.99 32.04
N GLY A 332 24.29 9.92 32.71
CA GLY A 332 25.29 10.97 32.75
C GLY A 332 24.84 12.25 33.46
N ILE A 333 23.90 12.13 34.41
CA ILE A 333 23.36 13.24 35.19
C ILE A 333 23.03 12.79 36.61
N LYS A 334 23.34 13.63 37.58
CA LYS A 334 22.99 13.41 38.99
C LYS A 334 21.52 13.74 39.25
N LYS A 335 20.89 12.95 40.10
CA LYS A 335 19.50 13.18 40.52
C LYS A 335 19.31 14.61 41.09
N GLU A 336 20.24 15.11 41.87
CA GLU A 336 20.20 16.46 42.41
C GLU A 336 20.15 17.55 41.31
N THR A 337 20.93 17.36 40.24
CA THR A 337 20.93 18.29 39.09
C THR A 337 19.61 18.22 38.31
N LEU A 338 19.08 17.01 38.11
CA LEU A 338 17.80 16.81 37.47
C LEU A 338 16.64 17.40 38.29
N ASP A 339 16.61 17.18 39.58
CA ASP A 339 15.62 17.73 40.51
C ASP A 339 15.67 19.27 40.53
N LYS A 340 16.88 19.86 40.53
CA LYS A 340 17.06 21.31 40.40
C LYS A 340 16.55 21.83 39.05
N PHE A 341 16.83 21.12 37.95
CA PHE A 341 16.32 21.48 36.64
C PHE A 341 14.78 21.49 36.61
N LEU A 342 14.14 20.45 37.14
CA LEU A 342 12.69 20.35 37.23
C LEU A 342 12.07 21.45 38.09
N GLN A 343 12.72 21.81 39.21
CA GLN A 343 12.26 22.91 40.06
C GLN A 343 12.29 24.25 39.29
N ILE A 344 13.40 24.57 38.64
CA ILE A 344 13.53 25.80 37.85
C ILE A 344 12.52 25.81 36.69
N ALA A 345 12.34 24.66 36.02
CA ALA A 345 11.40 24.49 34.90
C ALA A 345 9.96 24.80 35.34
N ARG A 346 9.54 24.34 36.52
CA ARG A 346 8.22 24.63 37.09
C ARG A 346 8.07 26.08 37.53
N ASP A 347 9.04 26.57 38.32
CA ASP A 347 8.96 27.87 38.97
C ASP A 347 9.05 29.04 37.96
N GLN A 348 9.83 28.90 36.90
CA GLN A 348 10.15 30.00 35.96
C GLN A 348 9.60 29.80 34.56
N TYR A 349 9.43 28.56 34.08
CA TYR A 349 9.06 28.28 32.69
C TYR A 349 7.65 27.70 32.55
N GLY A 350 6.94 27.48 33.69
CA GLY A 350 5.55 27.06 33.67
C GLY A 350 5.32 25.60 33.25
N VAL A 351 6.32 24.77 33.43
CA VAL A 351 6.20 23.32 33.27
C VAL A 351 5.20 22.79 34.28
N SER A 352 4.32 21.88 33.87
CA SER A 352 3.29 21.27 34.71
C SER A 352 3.89 20.57 35.93
N ASP A 353 3.15 20.62 37.06
CA ASP A 353 3.46 19.86 38.29
C ASP A 353 3.29 18.34 38.10
N SER A 354 2.68 17.90 37.01
CA SER A 354 2.60 16.48 36.64
C SER A 354 4.00 15.87 36.50
N PRO A 355 4.18 14.57 36.72
CA PRO A 355 5.44 13.89 36.49
C PRO A 355 6.00 14.17 35.08
N GLN A 356 7.26 14.54 35.00
CA GLN A 356 7.95 14.88 33.77
C GLN A 356 9.10 13.91 33.46
N VAL A 357 9.53 13.13 34.47
CA VAL A 357 10.55 12.09 34.40
C VAL A 357 10.04 10.85 35.11
N GLY A 358 10.62 9.70 34.84
CA GLY A 358 10.20 8.40 35.35
C GLY A 358 9.62 7.50 34.24
N SER A 359 8.90 6.47 34.65
CA SER A 359 8.28 5.51 33.74
C SER A 359 6.86 5.93 33.31
N PHE A 360 6.63 6.03 32.01
CA PHE A 360 5.35 6.39 31.39
C PHE A 360 4.89 5.30 30.44
N GLY A 361 3.61 5.31 30.07
CA GLY A 361 3.07 4.43 29.03
C GLY A 361 2.99 5.12 27.68
N LYS A 362 3.76 4.67 26.70
CA LYS A 362 3.57 5.02 25.30
C LYS A 362 2.50 4.12 24.69
N LYS A 363 1.39 4.69 24.25
CA LYS A 363 0.23 3.94 23.74
C LYS A 363 0.02 4.19 22.27
N ARG A 364 -0.13 3.10 21.49
CA ARG A 364 -0.50 3.16 20.09
C ARG A 364 -1.79 2.35 19.85
N ASN A 365 -2.74 2.97 19.18
CA ASN A 365 -4.02 2.35 18.83
C ASN A 365 -4.18 2.35 17.31
N SER A 366 -4.25 1.16 16.73
CA SER A 366 -4.43 0.98 15.29
C SER A 366 -5.75 0.28 15.00
N THR A 367 -6.53 0.85 14.09
CA THR A 367 -7.76 0.27 13.55
C THR A 367 -7.63 0.09 12.05
N SER A 368 -7.90 -1.11 11.54
CA SER A 368 -7.98 -1.39 10.11
C SER A 368 -9.34 -2.02 9.79
N LEU A 369 -10.00 -1.51 8.77
CA LEU A 369 -11.25 -2.06 8.25
C LEU A 369 -11.14 -2.20 6.74
N MET A 370 -11.45 -3.38 6.21
CA MET A 370 -11.60 -3.63 4.78
C MET A 370 -12.99 -4.21 4.49
N ALA A 371 -13.64 -3.68 3.48
CA ALA A 371 -14.87 -4.24 2.92
C ALA A 371 -14.74 -4.38 1.41
N ARG A 372 -15.16 -5.52 0.88
CA ARG A 372 -15.16 -5.80 -0.56
C ARG A 372 -16.48 -6.44 -0.97
N PHE A 373 -17.00 -6.03 -2.12
CA PHE A 373 -18.17 -6.58 -2.77
C PHE A 373 -17.81 -6.96 -4.20
N ASP A 374 -18.09 -8.20 -4.59
CA ASP A 374 -17.94 -8.71 -5.94
C ASP A 374 -19.33 -8.99 -6.51
N TRP A 375 -19.72 -8.24 -7.55
CA TRP A 375 -21.05 -8.33 -8.15
C TRP A 375 -20.97 -8.69 -9.63
N GLN A 376 -21.36 -9.92 -9.96
CA GLN A 376 -21.55 -10.35 -11.33
C GLN A 376 -22.84 -9.72 -11.87
N LEU A 377 -22.71 -8.57 -12.54
CA LEU A 377 -23.85 -7.82 -13.10
C LEU A 377 -24.58 -8.63 -14.16
N ASN A 378 -23.81 -9.27 -15.04
CA ASN A 378 -24.24 -10.21 -16.07
C ASN A 378 -23.06 -11.11 -16.46
N PRO A 379 -23.19 -12.10 -17.36
CA PRO A 379 -22.10 -13.04 -17.69
C PRO A 379 -20.79 -12.38 -18.16
N THR A 380 -20.87 -11.17 -18.71
CA THR A 380 -19.69 -10.47 -19.25
C THR A 380 -19.17 -9.34 -18.38
N ASN A 381 -19.90 -8.93 -17.31
CA ASN A 381 -19.54 -7.77 -16.49
C ASN A 381 -19.46 -8.12 -15.01
N LEU A 382 -18.26 -7.97 -14.43
CA LEU A 382 -17.99 -8.09 -13.00
C LEU A 382 -17.65 -6.72 -12.45
N LEU A 383 -18.41 -6.27 -11.44
CA LEU A 383 -18.12 -5.06 -10.66
C LEU A 383 -17.57 -5.48 -9.30
N THR A 384 -16.38 -5.01 -8.96
CA THR A 384 -15.79 -5.12 -7.63
C THR A 384 -15.72 -3.73 -7.00
N VAL A 385 -16.23 -3.59 -5.79
CA VAL A 385 -16.09 -2.38 -4.97
C VAL A 385 -15.37 -2.75 -3.69
N ARG A 386 -14.29 -2.01 -3.37
CA ARG A 386 -13.47 -2.23 -2.17
C ARG A 386 -13.28 -0.92 -1.43
N GLU A 387 -13.48 -0.95 -0.13
CA GLU A 387 -13.16 0.10 0.82
C GLU A 387 -12.07 -0.37 1.77
N ILE A 388 -11.07 0.47 2.04
CA ILE A 388 -10.07 0.27 3.10
C ILE A 388 -10.03 1.53 3.93
N PHE A 389 -10.23 1.38 5.23
CA PHE A 389 -10.10 2.45 6.21
C PHE A 389 -9.07 2.06 7.26
N ASN A 390 -8.12 2.95 7.53
CA ASN A 390 -7.14 2.81 8.59
C ASN A 390 -7.09 4.07 9.44
N ARG A 391 -6.92 3.87 10.73
CA ARG A 391 -6.66 4.93 11.70
C ARG A 391 -5.62 4.45 12.70
N ASP A 392 -4.55 5.20 12.80
CA ASP A 392 -3.44 4.91 13.71
C ASP A 392 -3.17 6.14 14.58
N MET A 393 -3.28 5.98 15.88
CA MET A 393 -2.96 7.01 16.87
C MET A 393 -1.78 6.55 17.71
N ASP A 394 -0.65 7.21 17.53
CA ASP A 394 0.59 7.00 18.28
C ASP A 394 0.73 8.12 19.31
N ASN A 395 0.34 7.83 20.56
CA ASN A 395 0.44 8.78 21.65
C ASN A 395 1.88 8.82 22.17
N HIS A 396 2.41 10.03 22.30
CA HIS A 396 3.80 10.28 22.78
C HIS A 396 4.86 9.57 21.93
N GLY A 397 4.55 9.33 20.64
CA GLY A 397 5.45 8.70 19.68
C GLY A 397 6.45 9.63 19.04
N THR A 398 6.18 10.94 19.08
CA THR A 398 7.01 11.97 18.43
C THR A 398 7.93 12.61 19.45
N ASP A 399 9.21 12.40 19.30
CA ASP A 399 10.28 13.01 20.11
C ASP A 399 11.29 13.76 19.24
N ASP A 400 12.26 14.39 19.86
CA ASP A 400 13.47 14.92 19.25
C ASP A 400 14.69 14.16 19.81
N ASN A 401 15.64 13.84 18.95
CA ASN A 401 16.83 13.02 19.27
C ASN A 401 17.79 13.74 20.23
N SER A 402 17.33 14.10 21.41
CA SER A 402 18.11 14.70 22.46
C SER A 402 18.27 13.74 23.63
N ASN A 403 19.29 13.93 24.43
CA ASN A 403 19.64 12.99 25.47
C ASN A 403 18.53 12.84 26.53
N ILE A 404 17.99 13.96 27.04
CA ILE A 404 16.86 13.92 27.99
C ILE A 404 15.80 14.95 27.62
N ASN A 405 14.65 14.46 27.23
CA ASN A 405 13.44 15.25 27.00
C ASN A 405 12.47 15.08 28.16
N LEU A 406 11.88 16.16 28.68
CA LEU A 406 10.77 16.04 29.62
C LEU A 406 9.53 15.43 28.93
N TYR A 407 8.65 14.78 29.69
CA TYR A 407 7.46 14.12 29.17
C TYR A 407 6.58 15.04 28.30
N GLU A 408 6.44 16.31 28.65
CA GLU A 408 5.68 17.28 27.87
C GLU A 408 6.22 17.54 26.45
N VAL A 409 7.49 17.18 26.18
CA VAL A 409 8.12 17.32 24.85
C VAL A 409 7.58 16.27 23.86
N TYR A 410 7.12 15.13 24.37
CA TYR A 410 6.64 14.03 23.53
C TYR A 410 5.23 14.32 22.99
N GLY A 411 5.15 14.63 21.71
CA GLY A 411 3.90 14.82 21.00
C GLY A 411 3.27 13.52 20.52
N SER A 412 2.04 13.62 20.06
CA SER A 412 1.26 12.50 19.51
C SER A 412 1.05 12.67 18.01
N ASN A 413 0.84 11.58 17.29
CA ASN A 413 0.54 11.60 15.87
C ASN A 413 -0.69 10.75 15.52
N LEU A 414 -1.57 11.30 14.70
CA LEU A 414 -2.73 10.62 14.14
C LEU A 414 -2.58 10.48 12.64
N SER A 415 -2.51 9.24 12.17
CA SER A 415 -2.62 8.91 10.75
C SER A 415 -4.02 8.37 10.45
N THR A 416 -4.59 8.79 9.32
CA THR A 416 -5.86 8.27 8.82
C THR A 416 -5.78 8.10 7.31
N ASP A 417 -6.06 6.89 6.84
CA ASP A 417 -6.13 6.55 5.43
C ASP A 417 -7.50 5.99 5.08
N ASN A 418 -8.01 6.36 3.91
CA ASN A 418 -9.28 5.86 3.40
C ASN A 418 -9.19 5.69 1.88
N SER A 419 -9.43 4.47 1.38
CA SER A 419 -9.28 4.10 -0.02
C SER A 419 -10.52 3.39 -0.54
N LEU A 420 -11.31 4.09 -1.36
CA LEU A 420 -12.44 3.51 -2.09
C LEU A 420 -12.03 3.21 -3.53
N LEU A 421 -12.12 1.96 -3.95
CA LEU A 421 -11.83 1.49 -5.30
C LEU A 421 -13.07 0.82 -5.91
N ALA A 422 -13.42 1.21 -7.12
CA ALA A 422 -14.37 0.50 -7.97
C ALA A 422 -13.65 -0.04 -9.21
N THR A 423 -13.81 -1.33 -9.50
CA THR A 423 -13.26 -2.00 -10.67
C THR A 423 -14.39 -2.62 -11.47
N LEU A 424 -14.57 -2.19 -12.70
CA LEU A 424 -15.49 -2.82 -13.66
C LEU A 424 -14.68 -3.59 -14.70
N ARG A 425 -14.88 -4.89 -14.72
CA ARG A 425 -14.29 -5.79 -15.71
C ARG A 425 -15.36 -6.24 -16.69
N THR A 426 -15.09 -6.07 -17.99
CA THR A 426 -16.00 -6.43 -19.08
C THR A 426 -15.31 -7.38 -20.07
N ILE A 427 -15.86 -8.55 -20.28
CA ILE A 427 -15.48 -9.44 -21.39
C ILE A 427 -16.15 -8.87 -22.64
N VAL A 428 -15.37 -8.28 -23.53
CA VAL A 428 -15.87 -7.64 -24.76
C VAL A 428 -16.07 -8.67 -25.86
N THR A 429 -15.10 -9.58 -26.00
CA THR A 429 -15.13 -10.76 -26.85
C THR A 429 -14.41 -11.91 -26.15
N PRO A 430 -14.46 -13.15 -26.65
CA PRO A 430 -13.63 -14.24 -26.08
C PRO A 430 -12.12 -13.94 -26.07
N TYR A 431 -11.67 -13.03 -26.91
CA TYR A 431 -10.27 -12.64 -27.06
C TYR A 431 -9.97 -11.22 -26.56
N ALA A 432 -10.95 -10.53 -26.00
CA ALA A 432 -10.79 -9.15 -25.59
C ALA A 432 -11.51 -8.84 -24.28
N THR A 433 -10.79 -8.26 -23.33
CA THR A 433 -11.31 -7.85 -22.02
C THR A 433 -10.98 -6.38 -21.76
N ASN A 434 -11.93 -5.64 -21.20
CA ASN A 434 -11.72 -4.29 -20.67
C ASN A 434 -11.82 -4.29 -19.15
N GLU A 435 -10.97 -3.50 -18.47
CA GLU A 435 -11.05 -3.28 -17.03
C GLU A 435 -10.87 -1.79 -16.73
N LEU A 436 -11.87 -1.19 -16.14
CA LEU A 436 -11.85 0.19 -15.65
C LEU A 436 -11.73 0.17 -14.14
N LYS A 437 -10.72 0.87 -13.60
CA LYS A 437 -10.50 1.10 -12.18
C LYS A 437 -10.65 2.58 -11.87
N VAL A 438 -11.38 2.91 -10.83
CA VAL A 438 -11.48 4.27 -10.31
C VAL A 438 -11.28 4.23 -8.81
N GLN A 439 -10.26 4.94 -8.33
CA GLN A 439 -9.92 5.03 -6.91
C GLN A 439 -10.04 6.46 -6.42
N TYR A 440 -10.58 6.59 -5.21
CA TYR A 440 -10.38 7.76 -4.36
C TYR A 440 -9.58 7.35 -3.14
N LEU A 441 -8.47 8.03 -2.87
CA LEU A 441 -7.60 7.81 -1.72
C LEU A 441 -7.50 9.12 -0.93
N TYR A 442 -7.84 9.05 0.35
CA TYR A 442 -7.60 10.11 1.34
C TYR A 442 -6.56 9.66 2.33
N GLN A 443 -5.58 10.51 2.59
CA GLN A 443 -4.54 10.28 3.58
C GLN A 443 -4.36 11.53 4.43
N MET A 444 -4.24 11.37 5.74
CA MET A 444 -4.00 12.45 6.68
C MET A 444 -3.01 12.01 7.75
N ASP A 445 -1.99 12.84 7.96
CA ASP A 445 -1.13 12.78 9.13
C ASP A 445 -1.24 14.10 9.88
N HIS A 446 -1.42 14.04 11.20
CA HIS A 446 -1.59 15.20 12.05
C HIS A 446 -0.85 15.02 13.37
N GLY A 447 0.13 15.89 13.60
CA GLY A 447 0.87 15.99 14.84
C GLY A 447 0.13 16.85 15.88
N PHE A 448 0.10 16.38 17.11
CA PHE A 448 -0.48 17.07 18.28
C PHE A 448 0.59 17.29 19.35
N PRO A 449 0.55 18.43 20.06
CA PRO A 449 1.40 18.62 21.24
C PRO A 449 1.00 17.64 22.35
N ASN A 450 1.86 17.52 23.36
CA ASN A 450 1.52 16.83 24.58
C ASN A 450 0.33 17.49 25.28
N GLU A 451 -0.50 16.69 25.94
CA GLU A 451 -1.69 17.17 26.66
C GLU A 451 -1.36 18.06 27.87
N LEU A 452 -0.12 18.00 28.37
CA LEU A 452 0.34 18.86 29.48
C LEU A 452 0.66 20.28 29.01
N LEU A 453 0.81 20.52 27.72
CA LEU A 453 1.09 21.84 27.18
C LEU A 453 -0.20 22.65 27.01
N PRO A 454 -0.23 23.91 27.45
CA PRO A 454 -1.42 24.76 27.37
C PRO A 454 -1.80 25.12 25.92
N SER A 455 -0.89 25.03 24.99
CA SER A 455 -1.13 25.28 23.56
C SER A 455 -0.04 24.64 22.69
N SER A 456 -0.30 24.55 21.38
CA SER A 456 0.68 24.08 20.39
C SER A 456 1.81 25.08 20.09
N ASN A 457 1.72 26.31 20.61
CA ASN A 457 2.66 27.41 20.30
C ASN A 457 3.70 27.64 21.40
N ILE A 458 3.91 26.66 22.28
CA ILE A 458 4.89 26.76 23.35
C ILE A 458 6.30 26.62 22.77
N PRO A 459 7.21 27.57 23.03
CA PRO A 459 8.61 27.43 22.66
C PRO A 459 9.30 26.27 23.36
N ARG A 460 10.39 25.79 22.79
CA ARG A 460 11.27 24.81 23.41
C ARG A 460 12.43 25.53 24.11
N ALA A 461 12.82 25.04 25.28
CA ALA A 461 14.09 25.38 25.91
C ALA A 461 15.02 24.16 25.88
N ILE A 462 16.28 24.41 25.53
CA ILE A 462 17.36 23.42 25.45
C ILE A 462 18.50 23.90 26.36
N VAL A 463 18.77 23.16 27.39
CA VAL A 463 19.87 23.41 28.32
C VAL A 463 21.00 22.46 27.97
N GLU A 464 22.04 22.99 27.34
CA GLU A 464 23.22 22.24 26.87
C GLU A 464 24.31 22.19 27.96
N ASN A 465 25.26 21.29 27.77
CA ASN A 465 26.42 21.14 28.70
C ASN A 465 26.01 20.86 30.15
N VAL A 466 25.00 20.00 30.33
CA VAL A 466 24.58 19.54 31.65
C VAL A 466 25.26 18.21 31.95
N GLU A 467 26.33 18.28 32.75
CA GLU A 467 27.16 17.13 33.11
C GLU A 467 27.53 16.27 31.84
N SER A 468 27.46 14.95 31.93
CA SER A 468 27.71 14.05 30.78
C SER A 468 26.46 13.74 29.97
N ALA A 469 25.27 14.13 30.45
CA ALA A 469 24.01 13.90 29.72
C ALA A 469 23.87 14.74 28.44
N GLY A 470 24.69 15.76 28.27
CA GLY A 470 24.70 16.65 27.11
C GLY A 470 23.60 17.71 27.16
N SER A 471 22.33 17.40 26.95
CA SER A 471 21.25 18.39 27.00
C SER A 471 19.98 17.90 27.67
N LEU A 472 19.27 18.84 28.32
CA LEU A 472 17.94 18.68 28.88
C LEU A 472 16.98 19.58 28.11
N GLN A 473 15.76 19.08 27.83
CA GLN A 473 14.77 19.82 27.04
C GLN A 473 13.40 19.86 27.69
N LEU A 474 12.72 20.99 27.54
CA LEU A 474 11.36 21.22 28.01
C LEU A 474 10.56 22.04 26.98
N GLY A 475 9.24 22.05 27.10
CA GLY A 475 8.34 22.84 26.26
C GLY A 475 7.87 22.15 24.98
N GLY A 476 7.58 22.91 23.94
CA GLY A 476 6.93 22.44 22.73
C GLY A 476 7.78 21.50 21.88
N GLN A 477 7.14 20.57 21.22
CA GLN A 477 7.78 19.67 20.26
C GLN A 477 8.25 20.43 19.01
N ARG A 478 9.43 20.07 18.47
CA ARG A 478 10.13 20.79 17.40
C ARG A 478 9.34 20.90 16.09
N PHE A 479 8.68 19.82 15.69
CA PHE A 479 8.04 19.70 14.40
C PHE A 479 6.54 20.06 14.43
N LEU A 480 6.05 20.70 15.49
CA LEU A 480 4.67 21.14 15.59
C LEU A 480 4.54 22.65 15.36
N PRO A 481 3.41 23.09 14.75
CA PRO A 481 2.31 22.28 14.22
C PRO A 481 2.65 21.57 12.91
N GLU A 482 2.22 20.31 12.76
CA GLU A 482 2.39 19.51 11.55
C GLU A 482 1.04 18.95 11.10
N GLN A 483 0.70 19.12 9.84
CA GLN A 483 -0.49 18.52 9.26
C GLN A 483 -0.32 18.27 7.77
N PHE A 484 -0.50 17.01 7.36
CA PHE A 484 -0.53 16.61 5.97
C PHE A 484 -1.91 16.08 5.62
N LYS A 485 -2.47 16.51 4.48
CA LYS A 485 -3.71 16.00 3.93
C LYS A 485 -3.55 15.78 2.44
N ASN A 486 -3.81 14.57 2.00
CA ASN A 486 -3.73 14.20 0.59
C ASN A 486 -5.07 13.62 0.12
N HIS A 487 -5.54 14.08 -1.03
CA HIS A 487 -6.67 13.49 -1.73
C HIS A 487 -6.21 13.10 -3.13
N THR A 488 -6.30 11.84 -3.47
CA THR A 488 -5.94 11.33 -4.77
C THR A 488 -7.17 10.73 -5.44
N VAL A 489 -7.45 11.17 -6.65
CA VAL A 489 -8.37 10.51 -7.56
C VAL A 489 -7.53 9.90 -8.67
N GLN A 490 -7.64 8.61 -8.87
CA GLN A 490 -6.96 7.90 -9.94
C GLN A 490 -7.96 7.08 -10.75
N ALA A 491 -7.86 7.18 -12.06
CA ALA A 491 -8.60 6.35 -13.00
C ALA A 491 -7.62 5.64 -13.92
N VAL A 492 -7.75 4.33 -14.00
CA VAL A 492 -6.98 3.47 -14.90
C VAL A 492 -7.96 2.71 -15.76
N ASN A 493 -7.81 2.84 -17.06
CA ASN A 493 -8.55 2.01 -17.98
C ASN A 493 -7.59 1.17 -18.82
N ASN A 494 -7.98 -0.06 -19.04
CA ASN A 494 -7.11 -1.06 -19.62
C ASN A 494 -7.84 -2.03 -20.56
N PHE A 495 -7.26 -2.34 -21.75
CA PHE A 495 -7.79 -3.28 -22.72
C PHE A 495 -6.75 -4.31 -23.16
N TYR A 496 -7.09 -5.56 -22.99
CA TYR A 496 -6.37 -6.69 -23.52
C TYR A 496 -7.00 -7.17 -24.81
N TRP A 497 -6.17 -7.49 -25.73
CA TRP A 497 -6.59 -8.11 -26.98
C TRP A 497 -5.59 -9.18 -27.37
N ASP A 498 -6.02 -10.41 -27.26
CA ASP A 498 -5.22 -11.58 -27.54
C ASP A 498 -5.48 -12.02 -28.98
N THR A 499 -4.42 -12.23 -29.73
CA THR A 499 -4.46 -12.79 -31.09
C THR A 499 -3.62 -14.06 -31.11
N ASP A 500 -3.69 -14.81 -32.22
CA ASP A 500 -2.92 -16.07 -32.35
C ASP A 500 -1.41 -15.91 -32.16
N LYS A 501 -0.86 -14.72 -32.42
CA LYS A 501 0.59 -14.48 -32.42
C LYS A 501 1.04 -13.42 -31.41
N VAL A 502 0.18 -12.48 -31.09
CA VAL A 502 0.56 -11.33 -30.27
C VAL A 502 -0.53 -11.05 -29.24
N ASP A 503 -0.13 -10.92 -27.99
CA ASP A 503 -0.99 -10.43 -26.91
C ASP A 503 -0.76 -8.93 -26.75
N TYR A 504 -1.76 -8.14 -27.06
CA TYR A 504 -1.69 -6.69 -26.97
C TYR A 504 -2.23 -6.19 -25.63
N THR A 505 -1.56 -5.18 -25.09
CA THR A 505 -2.02 -4.38 -23.96
C THR A 505 -1.92 -2.90 -24.30
N PHE A 506 -3.01 -2.16 -24.15
CA PHE A 506 -3.04 -0.70 -24.37
C PHE A 506 -3.61 -0.02 -23.14
N GLY A 507 -3.17 1.16 -22.68
CA GLY A 507 -3.68 1.75 -21.47
C GLY A 507 -3.59 3.23 -21.27
N ALA A 508 -4.46 3.70 -20.35
CA ALA A 508 -4.45 5.06 -19.84
C ALA A 508 -4.53 5.05 -18.32
N ASP A 509 -3.73 5.88 -17.69
CA ASP A 509 -3.69 6.10 -16.26
C ASP A 509 -3.67 7.61 -15.98
N VAL A 510 -4.68 8.09 -15.28
CA VAL A 510 -4.82 9.51 -14.93
C VAL A 510 -4.99 9.62 -13.43
N GLN A 511 -4.12 10.39 -12.81
CA GLN A 511 -4.15 10.65 -11.38
C GLN A 511 -4.13 12.16 -11.12
N VAL A 512 -5.08 12.62 -10.34
CA VAL A 512 -5.11 13.99 -9.81
C VAL A 512 -4.92 13.90 -8.31
N GLN A 513 -3.87 14.55 -7.84
CA GLN A 513 -3.57 14.65 -6.42
C GLN A 513 -3.78 16.08 -5.94
N TYR A 514 -4.37 16.21 -4.77
CA TYR A 514 -4.52 17.47 -4.07
C TYR A 514 -3.98 17.35 -2.65
N LEU A 515 -2.99 18.12 -2.34
CA LEU A 515 -2.36 18.15 -1.03
C LEU A 515 -2.54 19.48 -0.33
N ASN A 516 -2.49 19.41 1.00
CA ASN A 516 -2.44 20.52 1.93
C ASN A 516 -1.43 20.14 3.00
N SER A 517 -0.25 20.69 2.89
CA SER A 517 0.89 20.31 3.69
C SER A 517 1.33 21.49 4.54
N LEU A 518 1.22 21.34 5.84
CA LEU A 518 1.87 22.17 6.84
C LEU A 518 2.97 21.35 7.48
N ALA A 519 4.21 21.56 7.09
CA ALA A 519 5.39 21.01 7.72
C ALA A 519 6.20 22.16 8.28
N THR A 520 6.44 22.15 9.57
CA THR A 520 7.20 23.19 10.25
C THR A 520 8.35 22.58 11.03
N SER A 521 9.40 23.35 11.22
CA SER A 521 10.49 23.02 12.12
C SER A 521 10.82 24.26 12.93
N GLU A 522 10.75 24.13 14.26
CA GLU A 522 11.10 25.25 15.15
C GLU A 522 10.24 26.51 15.00
N MET A 523 9.04 26.41 14.42
CA MET A 523 8.17 27.57 14.20
C MET A 523 7.75 28.23 15.52
N ASN A 524 7.71 27.48 16.63
CA ASN A 524 7.42 27.98 17.96
C ASN A 524 8.63 28.66 18.63
N GLY A 525 9.81 28.49 18.09
CA GLY A 525 11.06 29.03 18.61
C GLY A 525 11.76 28.09 19.61
N ARG A 526 13.07 28.22 19.65
CA ARG A 526 13.95 27.48 20.59
C ARG A 526 14.90 28.42 21.28
N PHE A 527 14.99 28.32 22.60
CA PHE A 527 15.96 29.02 23.45
C PHE A 527 17.06 28.03 23.84
N TYR A 528 18.31 28.44 23.71
CA TYR A 528 19.47 27.64 24.08
C TYR A 528 20.18 28.27 25.25
N TYR A 529 20.41 27.49 26.31
CA TYR A 529 21.09 27.89 27.52
C TYR A 529 22.38 27.10 27.66
N ASN A 530 23.47 27.76 28.01
CA ASN A 530 24.76 27.12 28.23
C ASN A 530 24.92 26.75 29.72
N GLY A 531 24.48 25.58 30.08
CA GLY A 531 24.49 25.03 31.42
C GLY A 531 23.35 25.52 32.32
N MET A 532 23.29 24.92 33.49
CA MET A 532 22.23 25.14 34.49
C MET A 532 22.18 26.57 35.01
N GLU A 533 23.34 27.25 35.18
CA GLU A 533 23.39 28.64 35.65
C GLU A 533 22.72 29.62 34.69
N ALA A 534 22.98 29.45 33.39
CA ALA A 534 22.32 30.29 32.34
C ALA A 534 20.81 30.04 32.32
N PHE A 535 20.36 28.80 32.52
CA PHE A 535 18.96 28.45 32.58
C PHE A 535 18.28 29.06 33.82
N GLU A 536 18.88 28.94 34.99
CA GLU A 536 18.38 29.52 36.24
C GLU A 536 18.25 31.05 36.15
N ASN A 537 19.21 31.72 35.51
CA ASN A 537 19.22 33.18 35.35
C ASN A 537 18.41 33.67 34.11
N ASN A 538 17.79 32.76 33.37
CA ASN A 538 17.09 33.04 32.11
C ASN A 538 17.92 33.87 31.12
N THR A 539 19.17 33.47 30.90
CA THR A 539 20.11 34.12 30.01
C THR A 539 20.46 33.22 28.81
N PRO A 540 19.56 33.04 27.87
CA PRO A 540 19.84 32.21 26.68
C PRO A 540 20.94 32.88 25.84
N TYR A 541 21.89 32.08 25.37
CA TYR A 541 22.95 32.58 24.48
C TYR A 541 22.54 32.59 23.02
N ARG A 542 21.47 31.84 22.69
CA ARG A 542 20.93 31.71 21.32
C ARG A 542 19.41 31.55 21.33
N TYR A 543 18.77 32.21 20.39
CA TYR A 543 17.37 31.96 20.01
C TYR A 543 17.30 31.59 18.54
N ALA A 544 16.54 30.57 18.19
CA ALA A 544 16.28 30.15 16.82
C ALA A 544 14.78 30.00 16.59
N ARG A 545 14.29 30.47 15.47
CA ARG A 545 12.89 30.32 15.05
C ARG A 545 12.78 30.28 13.54
N GLU A 546 11.98 29.38 13.02
CA GLU A 546 11.52 29.41 11.64
C GLU A 546 10.46 30.51 11.48
N VAL A 547 10.69 31.43 10.59
CA VAL A 547 9.73 32.52 10.29
C VAL A 547 9.25 32.37 8.85
N PRO A 548 8.01 31.92 8.64
CA PRO A 548 7.46 31.75 7.29
C PRO A 548 7.25 33.13 6.63
N VAL A 549 7.57 33.22 5.35
CA VAL A 549 7.29 34.39 4.51
C VAL A 549 5.91 34.18 3.86
N GLY A 550 4.83 34.41 4.60
CA GLY A 550 3.45 34.17 4.15
C GLY A 550 2.79 32.96 4.82
N ASP A 551 1.80 32.35 4.16
CA ASP A 551 1.13 31.12 4.64
C ASP A 551 2.10 29.94 4.51
N PRO A 552 2.53 29.31 5.63
CA PRO A 552 3.44 28.16 5.58
C PRO A 552 2.76 26.89 5.01
N THR A 553 1.47 26.96 4.79
CA THR A 553 0.70 25.81 4.26
C THR A 553 0.87 25.72 2.76
N VAL A 554 1.57 24.70 2.30
CA VAL A 554 1.72 24.41 0.87
C VAL A 554 0.46 23.72 0.35
N LYS A 555 -0.21 24.37 -0.61
CA LYS A 555 -1.41 23.83 -1.31
C LYS A 555 -1.08 23.66 -2.78
N GLN A 556 -1.21 22.44 -3.31
CA GLN A 556 -0.82 22.13 -4.67
C GLN A 556 -1.71 21.08 -5.33
N THR A 557 -2.06 21.26 -6.62
CA THR A 557 -2.73 20.24 -7.44
C THR A 557 -1.76 19.70 -8.47
N VAL A 558 -1.59 18.38 -8.53
CA VAL A 558 -0.73 17.70 -9.49
C VAL A 558 -1.56 16.75 -10.34
N LEU A 559 -1.42 16.87 -11.65
CA LEU A 559 -1.90 15.91 -12.62
C LEU A 559 -0.73 15.01 -13.03
N ASN A 560 -0.91 13.71 -12.86
CA ASN A 560 -0.07 12.70 -13.50
C ASN A 560 -0.92 11.94 -14.49
N SER A 561 -0.46 11.80 -15.72
CA SER A 561 -1.16 11.03 -16.75
C SER A 561 -0.18 10.19 -17.55
N ALA A 562 -0.63 9.02 -17.97
CA ALA A 562 0.17 8.15 -18.81
C ALA A 562 -0.70 7.48 -19.86
N LEU A 563 -0.12 7.28 -21.04
CA LEU A 563 -0.62 6.40 -22.08
C LEU A 563 0.44 5.35 -22.38
N TYR A 564 0.02 4.11 -22.60
CA TYR A 564 0.94 3.02 -22.87
C TYR A 564 0.37 1.96 -23.78
N ALA A 565 1.29 1.27 -24.48
CA ALA A 565 0.99 0.12 -25.31
C ALA A 565 2.11 -0.92 -25.20
N GLN A 566 1.74 -2.18 -25.20
CA GLN A 566 2.66 -3.32 -25.15
C GLN A 566 2.17 -4.44 -26.06
N GLY A 567 3.09 -5.13 -26.71
CA GLY A 567 2.85 -6.37 -27.42
C GLY A 567 3.76 -7.48 -26.88
N LYS A 568 3.21 -8.63 -26.58
CA LYS A 568 3.94 -9.86 -26.28
C LYS A 568 3.81 -10.82 -27.44
N LEU A 569 4.91 -11.07 -28.15
CA LEU A 569 4.98 -11.90 -29.33
C LEU A 569 5.59 -13.26 -28.98
N GLY A 570 4.89 -14.34 -29.26
CA GLY A 570 5.46 -15.69 -29.28
C GLY A 570 6.37 -15.85 -30.49
N LEU A 571 7.68 -16.08 -30.27
CA LEU A 571 8.67 -16.22 -31.34
C LEU A 571 8.80 -17.68 -31.81
N PHE A 572 8.96 -18.57 -30.83
CA PHE A 572 9.03 -20.02 -31.01
C PHE A 572 8.66 -20.69 -29.69
N LYS A 573 8.57 -22.01 -29.65
CA LYS A 573 8.11 -22.76 -28.48
C LYS A 573 8.91 -22.38 -27.22
N GLY A 574 8.21 -21.90 -26.20
CA GLY A 574 8.78 -21.45 -24.94
C GLY A 574 9.42 -20.05 -24.97
N ALA A 575 9.49 -19.37 -26.14
CA ALA A 575 10.14 -18.06 -26.25
C ALA A 575 9.19 -16.94 -26.59
N ASP A 576 9.20 -15.90 -25.75
CA ASP A 576 8.39 -14.70 -25.87
C ASP A 576 9.26 -13.44 -25.97
N LEU A 577 8.86 -12.51 -26.82
CA LEU A 577 9.39 -11.14 -26.88
C LEU A 577 8.30 -10.16 -26.47
N THR A 578 8.54 -9.42 -25.43
CA THR A 578 7.66 -8.33 -24.98
C THR A 578 8.30 -6.99 -25.35
N VAL A 579 7.54 -6.14 -26.04
CA VAL A 579 7.95 -4.77 -26.37
C VAL A 579 6.86 -3.82 -25.94
N GLY A 580 7.24 -2.76 -25.23
CA GLY A 580 6.29 -1.79 -24.71
C GLY A 580 6.80 -0.35 -24.75
N LEU A 581 5.87 0.56 -24.80
CA LEU A 581 6.12 2.00 -24.76
C LEU A 581 5.12 2.66 -23.83
N ARG A 582 5.63 3.49 -22.90
CA ARG A 582 4.84 4.31 -21.99
C ARG A 582 5.26 5.77 -22.11
N GLY A 583 4.29 6.67 -22.27
CA GLY A 583 4.50 8.12 -22.19
C GLY A 583 3.83 8.63 -20.92
N GLU A 584 4.59 9.28 -20.05
CA GLU A 584 4.09 9.91 -18.83
C GLU A 584 4.20 11.41 -18.91
N TYR A 585 3.17 12.10 -18.41
CA TYR A 585 3.13 13.56 -18.32
C TYR A 585 2.70 13.98 -16.93
N THR A 586 3.53 14.82 -16.31
CA THR A 586 3.27 15.43 -14.99
C THR A 586 3.10 16.94 -15.15
N TYR A 587 2.10 17.50 -14.45
CA TYR A 587 1.78 18.91 -14.47
C TYR A 587 1.34 19.40 -13.10
N TYR A 588 2.00 20.46 -12.62
CA TYR A 588 1.66 21.15 -11.39
C TYR A 588 0.80 22.38 -11.73
N PHE A 589 -0.40 22.48 -11.15
CA PHE A 589 -1.34 23.56 -11.49
C PHE A 589 -0.96 24.93 -10.92
N SER A 590 -0.34 24.95 -9.74
CA SER A 590 0.18 26.18 -9.14
C SER A 590 1.70 26.26 -9.25
N ASN A 591 2.24 27.45 -9.33
CA ASN A 591 3.66 27.69 -9.24
C ASN A 591 4.06 27.80 -7.77
N PRO A 592 5.29 27.41 -7.39
CA PRO A 592 5.88 27.82 -6.12
C PRO A 592 5.90 29.35 -6.01
N GLU A 593 5.85 29.86 -4.78
CA GLU A 593 6.04 31.30 -4.56
C GLU A 593 7.48 31.71 -4.88
N GLU A 594 7.62 32.94 -5.41
CA GLU A 594 8.92 33.53 -5.68
C GLU A 594 9.61 33.88 -4.35
N ASN A 595 10.82 33.36 -4.14
CA ASN A 595 11.66 33.83 -3.05
C ASN A 595 12.36 35.14 -3.48
N PRO A 596 11.94 36.31 -2.95
CA PRO A 596 12.45 37.59 -3.40
C PRO A 596 13.95 37.75 -3.12
N THR A 597 14.46 37.15 -2.04
CA THR A 597 15.87 37.23 -1.67
C THR A 597 16.75 36.49 -2.66
N LEU A 598 16.38 35.23 -3.01
CA LEU A 598 17.11 34.45 -4.02
C LEU A 598 17.06 35.14 -5.39
N LYS A 599 15.89 35.69 -5.76
CA LYS A 599 15.76 36.44 -7.02
C LYS A 599 16.64 37.69 -7.05
N GLN A 600 16.69 38.44 -5.96
CA GLN A 600 17.47 39.67 -5.86
C GLN A 600 18.99 39.43 -5.81
N LEU A 601 19.42 38.42 -5.02
CA LEU A 601 20.85 38.21 -4.77
C LEU A 601 21.54 37.35 -5.83
N MET A 602 20.80 36.40 -6.43
CA MET A 602 21.37 35.37 -7.29
C MET A 602 20.73 35.29 -8.67
N ASP A 603 19.70 36.10 -8.93
CA ASP A 603 18.84 36.04 -10.13
C ASP A 603 18.22 34.65 -10.39
N ILE A 604 17.98 33.89 -9.31
CA ILE A 604 17.34 32.55 -9.35
C ILE A 604 15.86 32.72 -9.04
N SER A 605 14.99 32.39 -10.00
CA SER A 605 13.55 32.29 -9.74
C SER A 605 13.18 30.97 -9.13
N THR A 606 12.42 31.00 -8.02
CA THR A 606 11.81 29.84 -7.41
C THR A 606 10.38 29.58 -7.90
N ALA A 607 9.79 30.53 -8.66
CA ALA A 607 8.41 30.47 -9.17
C ALA A 607 8.26 29.69 -10.49
N ASN A 608 9.19 28.80 -10.80
CA ASN A 608 9.18 28.05 -12.05
C ASN A 608 8.07 26.98 -12.06
N LYS A 609 7.32 26.94 -13.16
CA LYS A 609 6.27 25.95 -13.36
C LYS A 609 6.86 24.56 -13.58
N VAL A 610 6.45 23.62 -12.74
CA VAL A 610 6.89 22.23 -12.86
C VAL A 610 5.96 21.49 -13.81
N LYS A 611 6.54 20.97 -14.88
CA LYS A 611 5.90 20.06 -15.84
C LYS A 611 6.96 19.18 -16.48
N GLY A 612 6.60 17.97 -16.82
CA GLY A 612 7.53 17.04 -17.46
C GLY A 612 6.81 16.04 -18.36
N PHE A 613 7.47 15.62 -19.40
CA PHE A 613 7.07 14.50 -20.23
C PHE A 613 8.23 13.52 -20.32
N GLN A 614 7.94 12.24 -20.16
CA GLN A 614 8.93 11.18 -20.23
C GLN A 614 8.42 10.03 -21.11
N LEU A 615 9.23 9.62 -22.06
CA LEU A 615 8.99 8.44 -22.88
C LEU A 615 9.80 7.26 -22.32
N GLN A 616 9.14 6.14 -22.09
CA GLN A 616 9.67 4.98 -21.40
C GLN A 616 9.52 3.72 -22.27
N PRO A 617 10.44 3.48 -23.24
CA PRO A 617 10.50 2.24 -23.99
C PRO A 617 10.99 1.10 -23.10
N ARG A 618 10.46 -0.09 -23.30
CA ARG A 618 10.78 -1.31 -22.56
C ARG A 618 10.79 -2.51 -23.51
N ILE A 619 11.73 -3.43 -23.30
CA ILE A 619 11.86 -4.67 -24.06
C ILE A 619 12.28 -5.80 -23.13
N GLN A 620 11.70 -6.97 -23.28
CA GLN A 620 12.11 -8.18 -22.58
C GLN A 620 11.99 -9.38 -23.52
N PHE A 621 13.03 -10.18 -23.56
CA PHE A 621 13.03 -11.53 -24.11
C PHE A 621 12.98 -12.53 -22.96
N SER A 622 12.12 -13.53 -23.04
CA SER A 622 12.01 -14.64 -22.08
C SER A 622 11.97 -15.94 -22.85
N TRP A 623 12.80 -16.91 -22.46
CA TRP A 623 12.87 -18.21 -23.09
C TRP A 623 12.91 -19.32 -22.03
N ASP A 624 11.90 -20.16 -22.03
CA ASP A 624 11.82 -21.42 -21.29
C ASP A 624 12.50 -22.51 -22.13
N ILE A 625 13.77 -22.82 -21.79
CA ILE A 625 14.68 -23.59 -22.65
C ILE A 625 14.19 -25.02 -22.88
N ASN A 626 13.59 -25.62 -21.87
CA ASN A 626 13.14 -27.02 -21.89
C ASN A 626 11.62 -27.21 -21.86
N ASP A 627 10.86 -26.13 -21.92
CA ASP A 627 9.38 -26.11 -21.83
C ASP A 627 8.82 -26.80 -20.56
N GLN A 628 9.66 -26.97 -19.54
CA GLN A 628 9.32 -27.57 -18.25
C GLN A 628 9.38 -26.56 -17.11
N HIS A 629 9.72 -25.30 -17.40
CA HIS A 629 9.81 -24.18 -16.46
C HIS A 629 10.88 -24.33 -15.37
N THR A 630 11.88 -25.18 -15.63
CA THR A 630 13.03 -25.35 -14.76
C THR A 630 14.18 -24.42 -15.14
N ASP A 631 14.37 -24.15 -16.44
CA ASP A 631 15.47 -23.37 -16.97
C ASP A 631 14.94 -22.23 -17.85
N ILE A 632 14.87 -21.02 -17.28
CA ILE A 632 14.31 -19.85 -17.93
C ILE A 632 15.37 -18.76 -18.10
N LEU A 633 15.68 -18.40 -19.35
CA LEU A 633 16.52 -17.25 -19.68
C LEU A 633 15.63 -16.00 -19.82
N ARG A 634 15.99 -14.91 -19.13
CA ARG A 634 15.36 -13.61 -19.28
C ARG A 634 16.40 -12.53 -19.51
N ILE A 635 16.17 -11.71 -20.53
CA ILE A 635 17.02 -10.54 -20.87
C ILE A 635 16.07 -9.39 -21.12
N GLY A 636 16.27 -8.26 -20.47
CA GLY A 636 15.43 -7.09 -20.66
C GLY A 636 16.18 -5.79 -20.47
N GLY A 637 15.62 -4.73 -21.00
CA GLY A 637 16.09 -3.37 -20.86
C GLY A 637 14.96 -2.37 -21.06
N GLY A 638 15.12 -1.18 -20.48
CA GLY A 638 14.11 -0.14 -20.64
C GLY A 638 14.41 1.09 -19.80
N ILE A 639 13.61 2.12 -20.06
CA ILE A 639 13.62 3.35 -19.26
C ILE A 639 12.42 3.25 -18.30
N ILE A 640 12.71 3.36 -17.01
CA ILE A 640 11.71 3.48 -15.95
C ILE A 640 11.99 4.82 -15.29
N GLY A 641 11.04 5.73 -15.33
CA GLY A 641 11.19 7.05 -14.79
C GLY A 641 10.28 7.33 -13.62
N SER A 642 10.72 8.23 -12.76
CA SER A 642 9.87 8.96 -11.82
C SER A 642 9.71 10.38 -12.34
N ALA A 643 8.48 10.82 -12.57
CA ALA A 643 8.19 12.22 -12.89
C ALA A 643 8.20 13.09 -11.64
#